data_77d5e479483954eb8a42eae7ba6c47bb
#
_entry.id   77d5e479483954eb8a42eae7ba6c47bb
#
_cell.length_a   1.000
_cell.length_b   1.000
_cell.length_c   1.000
_cell.angle_alpha   90.00
_cell.angle_beta   90.00
_cell.angle_gamma   90.00
#
_symmetry.space_group_name_H-M   'P 1'
#
loop_
_entity.id
_entity.type
_entity.pdbx_description
1 polymer ?
#
loop_
_entity_poly.entity_id
_entity_poly.type
_entity_poly.pdbx_seq_one_letter_code
_entity_poly.pdbx_strand_id
1 'polypeptide(L)'
;MGFLIIDGNSILNRAFYGIRVLTNSRGVATNAVTGFMNTLLMLEKDVNPDMIAVAFDLKAPTFRHKMYDGYKANRKGMPEDLAQQLPYMKKIITAMGITIIEKEGFEADDIIGTVSAACADKKIPCTVSTGDRDSFQLVNDYVTVRLAKTKGDIYYTPDVIMEEYGVTPKQMIEVKALMGDSSDNIPGVPGIGEKTALSLIKEFASVDGVYENIGSTLITKGVRTKLENGKESCYMSRQLAEICLTAPIDTELSHYVPKERDDNELARLLSELEMYKMLQKLKLHPTSAPAGSKEALEESAAKQIPAMPAGDIVLTQEGNVYAGAVGAPVKLSDVELKAYADSDSTKYTFDIKETLTVTGCERLKNNRFDTTLAAYLADPDSNDYSLSRLCAQYGVPEGNSIQEKSITVAALNDILNCKISETGSAAVLTDIEIPLATVLVAMEREGVSIDADGIKAFGKQVCEKAEKISREIYEYAGYEFNIGSPKQLGSVLFEKLALPSAKKTKTGYSTNADVLESLMDKHPIVPLITEYRALTKLQNTYVTGLLKVVGEDGRIHSTFKQTETRTGRISSAEPNIQNIPVRTPLGREMRRFFTAKDGYLLVDADYSQIELRVLAHISGDEIMKKAFLDGVDIHTVTASQVFNQPLEWVTPDLRSKAKAVNFGIVYGIGAFSLSKDIGVSVPKASEYIRSYLSKYSGIAHYMEQTVAKAKRDGYVETMFGRRRYIKELAAKNKNLQAFGERVAKNTPIQGTAADIIKIAMIKVYNRLEESGLDARLILQVHDELIVEAKEDCAKKVALLLKEEMENAVKLTVPMTVDVNIGKTWYDTH
;
A
#
# COMPACT_ATOMS: atom_id res chain seq x y z
N MET A 1 27.65 19.71 20.85
CA MET A 1 28.34 18.47 20.50
C MET A 1 27.46 17.32 21.00
N GLY A 2 26.93 16.47 20.15
CA GLY A 2 26.01 15.39 20.51
C GLY A 2 26.40 14.06 19.88
N PHE A 3 26.14 12.94 20.54
CA PHE A 3 26.39 11.60 20.06
C PHE A 3 25.07 10.86 19.79
N LEU A 4 24.96 10.19 18.62
CA LEU A 4 23.86 9.27 18.32
C LEU A 4 24.41 7.84 18.20
N ILE A 5 23.94 6.93 19.05
CA ILE A 5 24.25 5.52 18.92
C ILE A 5 22.98 4.73 18.63
N ILE A 6 23.05 3.85 17.63
CA ILE A 6 21.91 3.11 17.11
C ILE A 6 22.12 1.61 17.35
N ASP A 7 21.13 0.95 17.90
CA ASP A 7 21.04 -0.51 17.95
C ASP A 7 20.65 -1.04 16.56
N GLY A 8 21.65 -1.47 15.82
CA GLY A 8 21.50 -1.91 14.45
C GLY A 8 20.58 -3.11 14.30
N ASN A 9 20.72 -4.10 15.18
CA ASN A 9 19.89 -5.30 15.12
C ASN A 9 18.44 -5.03 15.49
N SER A 10 18.18 -4.26 16.52
CA SER A 10 16.84 -3.91 16.96
C SER A 10 16.07 -3.14 15.89
N ILE A 11 16.70 -2.07 15.35
CA ILE A 11 16.07 -1.24 14.31
C ILE A 11 15.86 -2.02 13.02
N LEU A 12 16.82 -2.86 12.61
CA LEU A 12 16.72 -3.68 11.39
C LEU A 12 15.61 -4.75 11.49
N ASN A 13 15.53 -5.44 12.63
CA ASN A 13 14.45 -6.40 12.91
C ASN A 13 13.08 -5.71 12.93
N ARG A 14 12.99 -4.56 13.56
CA ARG A 14 11.76 -3.78 13.59
C ARG A 14 11.31 -3.37 12.19
N ALA A 15 12.21 -2.90 11.35
CA ALA A 15 11.94 -2.56 9.96
C ALA A 15 11.46 -3.78 9.17
N PHE A 16 12.11 -4.93 9.35
CA PHE A 16 11.75 -6.19 8.69
C PHE A 16 10.32 -6.64 8.98
N TYR A 17 9.92 -6.62 10.25
CA TYR A 17 8.57 -7.04 10.66
C TYR A 17 7.52 -5.94 10.56
N GLY A 18 7.92 -4.68 10.55
CA GLY A 18 7.02 -3.52 10.50
C GLY A 18 6.61 -3.10 9.09
N ILE A 19 7.42 -3.42 8.10
CA ILE A 19 7.17 -3.09 6.70
C ILE A 19 6.79 -4.37 5.95
N ARG A 20 5.76 -4.29 5.10
CA ARG A 20 5.43 -5.42 4.21
C ARG A 20 6.67 -5.83 3.41
N VAL A 21 6.76 -7.09 3.05
CA VAL A 21 7.86 -7.59 2.25
C VAL A 21 7.95 -6.79 0.93
N LEU A 22 9.10 -6.16 0.73
CA LEU A 22 9.50 -5.49 -0.49
C LEU A 22 10.64 -6.31 -1.08
N THR A 23 10.62 -6.57 -2.37
CA THR A 23 11.66 -7.30 -3.08
C THR A 23 12.08 -6.52 -4.32
N ASN A 24 13.35 -6.57 -4.67
CA ASN A 24 13.81 -6.08 -5.96
C ASN A 24 13.44 -7.07 -7.09
N SER A 25 13.74 -6.72 -8.34
CA SER A 25 13.45 -7.55 -9.53
C SER A 25 14.11 -8.93 -9.48
N ARG A 26 15.22 -9.08 -8.74
CA ARG A 26 15.95 -10.35 -8.53
C ARG A 26 15.41 -11.19 -7.37
N GLY A 27 14.32 -10.77 -6.74
CA GLY A 27 13.69 -11.46 -5.63
C GLY A 27 14.38 -11.27 -4.27
N VAL A 28 15.37 -10.38 -4.15
CA VAL A 28 16.04 -10.07 -2.89
C VAL A 28 15.14 -9.16 -2.06
N ALA A 29 14.88 -9.53 -0.80
CA ALA A 29 14.10 -8.71 0.11
C ALA A 29 14.83 -7.40 0.46
N THR A 30 14.12 -6.26 0.51
CA THR A 30 14.68 -4.92 0.72
C THR A 30 13.96 -4.12 1.80
N ASN A 31 12.88 -4.66 2.38
CA ASN A 31 12.05 -3.99 3.37
C ASN A 31 12.80 -3.58 4.65
N ALA A 32 13.71 -4.43 5.14
CA ALA A 32 14.50 -4.12 6.34
C ALA A 32 15.48 -2.97 6.10
N VAL A 33 16.21 -3.01 4.97
CA VAL A 33 17.13 -1.93 4.57
C VAL A 33 16.37 -0.62 4.36
N THR A 34 15.22 -0.67 3.67
CA THR A 34 14.38 0.51 3.42
C THR A 34 13.92 1.16 4.73
N GLY A 35 13.44 0.36 5.67
CA GLY A 35 12.96 0.88 6.94
C GLY A 35 14.09 1.40 7.83
N PHE A 36 15.23 0.71 7.85
CA PHE A 36 16.40 1.17 8.58
C PHE A 36 16.90 2.52 8.06
N MET A 37 17.07 2.64 6.74
CA MET A 37 17.53 3.89 6.10
C MET A 37 16.58 5.07 6.38
N ASN A 38 15.27 4.84 6.30
CA ASN A 38 14.31 5.88 6.65
C ASN A 38 14.43 6.32 8.12
N THR A 39 14.64 5.36 9.03
CA THR A 39 14.84 5.65 10.46
C THR A 39 16.14 6.39 10.70
N LEU A 40 17.23 5.97 10.05
CA LEU A 40 18.55 6.61 10.18
C LEU A 40 18.50 8.08 9.73
N LEU A 41 17.98 8.35 8.53
CA LEU A 41 17.87 9.72 8.00
C LEU A 41 16.95 10.62 8.84
N MET A 42 15.91 10.04 9.45
CA MET A 42 15.05 10.76 10.36
C MET A 42 15.81 11.09 11.65
N LEU A 43 16.56 10.14 12.20
CA LEU A 43 17.36 10.33 13.41
C LEU A 43 18.46 11.39 13.22
N GLU A 44 19.18 11.35 12.10
CA GLU A 44 20.18 12.35 11.76
C GLU A 44 19.56 13.77 11.72
N LYS A 45 18.36 13.89 11.13
CA LYS A 45 17.65 15.17 11.08
C LYS A 45 17.15 15.63 12.45
N ASP A 46 16.58 14.72 13.27
CA ASP A 46 15.91 15.07 14.53
C ASP A 46 16.93 15.34 15.64
N VAL A 47 18.00 14.53 15.69
CA VAL A 47 19.05 14.63 16.74
C VAL A 47 20.15 15.61 16.34
N ASN A 48 20.43 15.74 15.04
CA ASN A 48 21.53 16.51 14.47
C ASN A 48 22.87 16.25 15.19
N PRO A 49 23.36 14.98 15.19
CA PRO A 49 24.51 14.58 15.97
C PRO A 49 25.83 15.00 15.32
N ASP A 50 26.84 15.35 16.12
CA ASP A 50 28.20 15.54 15.64
C ASP A 50 28.97 14.22 15.48
N MET A 51 28.54 13.20 16.23
CA MET A 51 29.14 11.85 16.22
C MET A 51 28.04 10.79 16.15
N ILE A 52 28.28 9.76 15.34
CA ILE A 52 27.30 8.69 15.12
C ILE A 52 27.97 7.33 14.99
N ALA A 53 27.37 6.32 15.62
CA ALA A 53 27.75 4.94 15.46
C ALA A 53 26.55 4.00 15.44
N VAL A 54 26.72 2.83 14.82
CA VAL A 54 25.75 1.75 14.81
C VAL A 54 26.38 0.50 15.41
N ALA A 55 25.77 -0.03 16.46
CA ALA A 55 26.22 -1.26 17.11
C ALA A 55 25.48 -2.47 16.53
N PHE A 56 26.19 -3.56 16.24
CA PHE A 56 25.64 -4.83 15.81
C PHE A 56 26.15 -6.00 16.67
N ASP A 57 25.29 -7.01 16.86
CA ASP A 57 25.69 -8.29 17.44
C ASP A 57 26.50 -9.10 16.42
N LEU A 58 27.50 -9.80 16.95
CA LEU A 58 28.18 -10.86 16.20
C LEU A 58 27.53 -12.24 16.46
N LYS A 59 27.64 -13.12 15.50
CA LYS A 59 27.18 -14.51 15.63
C LYS A 59 28.20 -15.36 16.42
N ALA A 60 28.46 -14.95 17.66
CA ALA A 60 29.37 -15.63 18.57
C ALA A 60 28.77 -15.69 19.98
N PRO A 61 29.09 -16.72 20.79
CA PRO A 61 28.66 -16.77 22.17
C PRO A 61 29.21 -15.60 22.98
N THR A 62 28.32 -14.97 23.77
CA THR A 62 28.70 -13.87 24.66
C THR A 62 29.05 -14.39 26.07
N PHE A 63 29.55 -13.53 26.96
CA PHE A 63 29.82 -13.91 28.32
C PHE A 63 28.55 -14.38 29.07
N ARG A 64 27.34 -13.87 28.70
CA ARG A 64 26.05 -14.31 29.25
C ARG A 64 25.73 -15.76 28.88
N HIS A 65 26.06 -16.21 27.68
CA HIS A 65 25.91 -17.61 27.29
C HIS A 65 26.85 -18.55 28.07
N LYS A 66 28.03 -18.06 28.49
CA LYS A 66 28.96 -18.82 29.36
C LYS A 66 28.47 -18.86 30.81
N MET A 67 27.70 -17.87 31.23
CA MET A 67 27.15 -17.79 32.60
C MET A 67 25.89 -18.63 32.77
N TYR A 68 25.05 -18.72 31.72
CA TYR A 68 23.78 -19.43 31.75
C TYR A 68 23.46 -20.04 30.40
N ASP A 69 23.47 -21.39 30.33
CA ASP A 69 23.21 -22.14 29.08
C ASP A 69 21.82 -21.90 28.51
N GLY A 70 20.85 -21.53 29.34
CA GLY A 70 19.49 -21.20 28.95
C GLY A 70 19.33 -19.80 28.29
N TYR A 71 20.36 -18.96 28.36
CA TYR A 71 20.25 -17.58 27.85
C TYR A 71 19.95 -17.54 26.36
N LYS A 72 18.85 -16.87 25.98
CA LYS A 72 18.35 -16.74 24.59
C LYS A 72 18.10 -18.08 23.86
N ALA A 73 18.06 -19.22 24.56
CA ALA A 73 17.87 -20.55 23.97
C ALA A 73 16.51 -20.71 23.25
N ASN A 74 15.52 -19.90 23.60
CA ASN A 74 14.19 -19.88 22.98
C ASN A 74 14.11 -19.00 21.71
N ARG A 75 15.17 -18.24 21.36
CA ARG A 75 15.18 -17.41 20.16
C ARG A 75 15.32 -18.25 18.89
N LYS A 76 14.43 -18.02 17.93
CA LYS A 76 14.55 -18.59 16.58
C LYS A 76 15.68 -17.84 15.85
N GLY A 77 16.43 -18.54 15.01
CA GLY A 77 17.46 -17.94 14.18
C GLY A 77 16.90 -16.79 13.29
N MET A 78 17.79 -15.96 12.79
CA MET A 78 17.44 -14.86 11.88
C MET A 78 16.75 -15.43 10.61
N PRO A 79 15.60 -14.90 10.18
CA PRO A 79 14.96 -15.29 8.92
C PRO A 79 15.92 -15.12 7.73
N GLU A 80 15.84 -16.02 6.75
CA GLU A 80 16.73 -16.00 5.57
C GLU A 80 16.67 -14.66 4.83
N ASP A 81 15.45 -14.14 4.60
CA ASP A 81 15.21 -12.85 3.94
C ASP A 81 15.85 -11.67 4.69
N LEU A 82 15.95 -11.74 6.01
CA LEU A 82 16.63 -10.71 6.82
C LEU A 82 18.14 -10.90 6.80
N ALA A 83 18.59 -12.15 6.85
CA ALA A 83 20.02 -12.49 6.79
C ALA A 83 20.67 -12.03 5.50
N GLN A 84 19.95 -12.06 4.38
CA GLN A 84 20.41 -11.53 3.09
C GLN A 84 20.52 -10.00 3.07
N GLN A 85 19.72 -9.29 3.83
CA GLN A 85 19.71 -7.82 3.87
C GLN A 85 20.80 -7.23 4.80
N LEU A 86 21.21 -7.95 5.83
CA LEU A 86 22.17 -7.46 6.82
C LEU A 86 23.54 -7.06 6.21
N PRO A 87 24.16 -7.83 5.30
CA PRO A 87 25.42 -7.42 4.65
C PRO A 87 25.26 -6.13 3.82
N TYR A 88 24.16 -5.98 3.10
CA TYR A 88 23.87 -4.74 2.36
C TYR A 88 23.74 -3.55 3.31
N MET A 89 23.02 -3.73 4.42
CA MET A 89 22.83 -2.65 5.39
C MET A 89 24.17 -2.18 5.97
N LYS A 90 25.06 -3.10 6.35
CA LYS A 90 26.39 -2.76 6.85
C LYS A 90 27.22 -2.00 5.82
N LYS A 91 27.23 -2.44 4.56
CA LYS A 91 27.91 -1.73 3.48
C LYS A 91 27.35 -0.32 3.26
N ILE A 92 26.04 -0.16 3.29
CA ILE A 92 25.38 1.14 3.16
C ILE A 92 25.77 2.08 4.30
N ILE A 93 25.72 1.63 5.56
CA ILE A 93 26.15 2.40 6.72
C ILE A 93 27.61 2.84 6.56
N THR A 94 28.49 1.94 6.13
CA THR A 94 29.90 2.25 5.89
C THR A 94 30.08 3.29 4.77
N ALA A 95 29.33 3.15 3.66
CA ALA A 95 29.34 4.10 2.55
C ALA A 95 28.77 5.48 2.95
N MET A 96 27.88 5.52 3.94
CA MET A 96 27.43 6.78 4.55
C MET A 96 28.48 7.44 5.46
N GLY A 97 29.65 6.84 5.62
CA GLY A 97 30.71 7.34 6.48
C GLY A 97 30.50 7.06 7.96
N ILE A 98 29.49 6.26 8.33
CA ILE A 98 29.13 5.96 9.71
C ILE A 98 29.90 4.74 10.21
N THR A 99 30.43 4.85 11.44
CA THR A 99 31.19 3.76 12.04
C THR A 99 30.27 2.66 12.58
N ILE A 100 30.58 1.42 12.22
CA ILE A 100 29.95 0.20 12.76
C ILE A 100 30.83 -0.31 13.90
N ILE A 101 30.21 -0.64 15.04
CA ILE A 101 30.89 -1.22 16.19
C ILE A 101 30.38 -2.64 16.41
N GLU A 102 31.29 -3.60 16.44
CA GLU A 102 31.02 -5.00 16.72
C GLU A 102 32.14 -5.55 17.62
N LYS A 103 31.80 -6.37 18.60
CA LYS A 103 32.81 -6.96 19.49
C LYS A 103 32.47 -8.39 19.84
N GLU A 104 33.36 -9.31 19.55
CA GLU A 104 33.21 -10.71 19.94
C GLU A 104 33.16 -10.86 21.47
N GLY A 105 32.22 -11.68 21.94
CA GLY A 105 31.99 -11.93 23.36
C GLY A 105 31.06 -10.93 24.06
N PHE A 106 30.63 -9.86 23.37
CA PHE A 106 29.74 -8.81 23.86
C PHE A 106 28.54 -8.65 22.93
N GLU A 107 27.44 -8.15 23.45
CA GLU A 107 26.23 -7.85 22.69
C GLU A 107 26.20 -6.37 22.29
N ALA A 108 25.35 -6.01 21.31
CA ALA A 108 25.17 -4.63 20.90
C ALA A 108 24.80 -3.71 22.08
N ASP A 109 24.00 -4.19 23.03
CA ASP A 109 23.65 -3.44 24.24
C ASP A 109 24.86 -3.11 25.11
N ASP A 110 25.83 -4.02 25.23
CA ASP A 110 27.08 -3.78 25.98
C ASP A 110 27.96 -2.73 25.28
N ILE A 111 27.98 -2.76 23.96
CA ILE A 111 28.66 -1.76 23.12
C ILE A 111 28.00 -0.39 23.34
N ILE A 112 26.68 -0.33 23.23
CA ILE A 112 25.89 0.87 23.46
C ILE A 112 26.12 1.40 24.88
N GLY A 113 26.09 0.53 25.87
CA GLY A 113 26.33 0.87 27.28
C GLY A 113 27.71 1.49 27.48
N THR A 114 28.76 0.89 26.90
CA THR A 114 30.14 1.37 27.01
C THR A 114 30.33 2.75 26.35
N VAL A 115 29.77 2.95 25.13
CA VAL A 115 29.83 4.27 24.48
C VAL A 115 29.02 5.31 25.24
N SER A 116 27.84 4.96 25.75
CA SER A 116 26.99 5.85 26.56
C SER A 116 27.67 6.28 27.83
N ALA A 117 28.39 5.36 28.52
CA ALA A 117 29.17 5.67 29.69
C ALA A 117 30.31 6.64 29.36
N ALA A 118 31.05 6.41 28.27
CA ALA A 118 32.10 7.31 27.82
C ALA A 118 31.57 8.71 27.47
N CYS A 119 30.35 8.81 26.89
CA CYS A 119 29.69 10.08 26.66
C CYS A 119 29.35 10.81 27.99
N ALA A 120 28.77 10.07 28.94
CA ALA A 120 28.41 10.63 30.27
C ALA A 120 29.64 11.13 31.03
N ASP A 121 30.75 10.38 31.02
CA ASP A 121 32.00 10.77 31.67
C ASP A 121 32.60 12.06 31.09
N LYS A 122 32.47 12.23 29.75
CA LYS A 122 32.90 13.44 29.02
C LYS A 122 31.81 14.54 29.01
N LYS A 123 30.64 14.33 29.64
CA LYS A 123 29.49 15.23 29.68
C LYS A 123 28.96 15.61 28.29
N ILE A 124 28.98 14.67 27.37
CA ILE A 124 28.49 14.83 26.00
C ILE A 124 27.06 14.24 25.94
N PRO A 125 26.04 14.99 25.48
CA PRO A 125 24.73 14.46 25.29
C PRO A 125 24.74 13.26 24.31
N CYS A 126 24.15 12.15 24.73
CA CYS A 126 24.09 10.91 23.97
C CYS A 126 22.64 10.47 23.79
N THR A 127 22.23 10.28 22.56
CA THR A 127 20.93 9.66 22.23
C THR A 127 21.14 8.21 21.79
N VAL A 128 20.54 7.28 22.54
CA VAL A 128 20.52 5.86 22.22
C VAL A 128 19.21 5.55 21.47
N SER A 129 19.28 5.08 20.23
CA SER A 129 18.10 4.67 19.48
C SER A 129 18.00 3.16 19.41
N THR A 130 17.00 2.59 20.12
CA THR A 130 16.75 1.16 20.20
C THR A 130 15.26 0.85 20.26
N GLY A 131 14.87 -0.40 20.07
CA GLY A 131 13.53 -0.94 20.36
C GLY A 131 13.48 -1.69 21.70
N ASP A 132 14.60 -1.79 22.42
CA ASP A 132 14.72 -2.56 23.65
C ASP A 132 14.65 -1.66 24.89
N ARG A 133 13.83 -2.08 25.87
CA ARG A 133 13.66 -1.39 27.14
C ARG A 133 14.82 -1.62 28.12
N ASP A 134 15.67 -2.60 27.85
CA ASP A 134 16.82 -2.90 28.69
C ASP A 134 17.79 -1.72 28.73
N SER A 135 17.86 -0.97 27.63
CA SER A 135 18.64 0.26 27.55
C SER A 135 18.17 1.37 28.50
N PHE A 136 16.98 1.26 29.14
CA PHE A 136 16.54 2.25 30.14
C PHE A 136 17.49 2.37 31.31
N GLN A 137 18.21 1.29 31.66
CA GLN A 137 19.23 1.32 32.70
C GLN A 137 20.41 2.29 32.42
N LEU A 138 20.59 2.66 31.14
CA LEU A 138 21.66 3.54 30.69
C LEU A 138 21.33 5.04 30.86
N VAL A 139 20.02 5.34 31.02
CA VAL A 139 19.52 6.72 31.07
C VAL A 139 20.09 7.48 32.29
N ASN A 140 20.61 8.69 32.04
CA ASN A 140 21.10 9.60 33.03
C ASN A 140 21.02 11.05 32.52
N ASP A 141 21.63 12.01 33.19
CA ASP A 141 21.58 13.43 32.82
C ASP A 141 22.18 13.75 31.44
N TYR A 142 23.00 12.85 30.89
CA TYR A 142 23.65 13.00 29.58
C TYR A 142 23.19 11.96 28.55
N VAL A 143 22.54 10.88 28.97
CA VAL A 143 22.09 9.78 28.10
C VAL A 143 20.59 9.70 28.08
N THR A 144 20.02 9.87 26.91
CA THR A 144 18.59 9.73 26.64
C THR A 144 18.33 8.51 25.73
N VAL A 145 17.38 7.67 26.09
CA VAL A 145 16.97 6.53 25.24
C VAL A 145 15.74 6.91 24.42
N ARG A 146 15.88 6.89 23.11
CA ARG A 146 14.78 6.98 22.17
C ARG A 146 14.28 5.58 21.87
N LEU A 147 13.11 5.27 22.43
CA LEU A 147 12.44 4.00 22.18
C LEU A 147 11.50 4.12 20.97
N ALA A 148 11.82 3.40 19.91
CA ALA A 148 10.98 3.35 18.73
C ALA A 148 9.65 2.63 19.03
N LYS A 149 8.50 3.31 18.97
CA LYS A 149 7.15 2.74 19.16
C LYS A 149 6.32 2.86 17.87
N THR A 150 5.27 2.04 17.73
CA THR A 150 4.41 1.99 16.54
C THR A 150 3.57 3.27 16.32
N LYS A 151 3.35 4.06 17.38
CA LYS A 151 2.54 5.30 17.37
C LYS A 151 3.37 6.58 17.59
N GLY A 152 4.64 6.53 17.27
CA GLY A 152 5.59 7.63 17.51
C GLY A 152 6.64 7.24 18.54
N ASP A 153 7.78 7.88 18.43
CA ASP A 153 8.94 7.61 19.27
C ASP A 153 8.83 8.37 20.59
N ILE A 154 9.34 7.78 21.65
CA ILE A 154 9.34 8.39 22.98
C ILE A 154 10.79 8.51 23.44
N TYR A 155 11.16 9.68 23.91
CA TYR A 155 12.44 9.96 24.51
C TYR A 155 12.35 9.75 26.03
N TYR A 156 13.11 8.79 26.55
CA TYR A 156 13.17 8.46 27.95
C TYR A 156 14.34 9.18 28.63
N THR A 157 14.01 10.10 29.51
CA THR A 157 14.88 10.78 30.45
C THR A 157 14.69 10.18 31.84
N PRO A 158 15.53 10.51 32.85
CA PRO A 158 15.32 10.04 34.23
C PRO A 158 13.91 10.35 34.75
N ASP A 159 13.39 11.56 34.45
CA ASP A 159 12.07 12.02 34.92
C ASP A 159 10.95 11.18 34.26
N VAL A 160 11.02 10.89 32.95
CA VAL A 160 10.02 10.08 32.24
C VAL A 160 10.00 8.65 32.78
N ILE A 161 11.16 8.06 33.08
CA ILE A 161 11.23 6.73 33.70
C ILE A 161 10.62 6.77 35.11
N MET A 162 10.92 7.79 35.88
CA MET A 162 10.34 7.97 37.21
C MET A 162 8.84 8.16 37.17
N GLU A 163 8.32 8.92 36.20
CA GLU A 163 6.88 9.15 36.02
C GLU A 163 6.15 7.86 35.57
N GLU A 164 6.70 7.14 34.57
CA GLU A 164 6.03 5.97 33.99
C GLU A 164 6.15 4.73 34.91
N TYR A 165 7.32 4.49 35.51
CA TYR A 165 7.62 3.29 36.28
C TYR A 165 7.74 3.52 37.80
N GLY A 166 8.00 4.75 38.24
CA GLY A 166 8.18 5.13 39.63
C GLY A 166 9.46 4.56 40.26
N VAL A 167 10.46 4.30 39.43
CA VAL A 167 11.80 3.83 39.81
C VAL A 167 12.85 4.59 39.03
N THR A 168 14.08 4.63 39.51
CA THR A 168 15.19 5.26 38.78
C THR A 168 15.67 4.37 37.62
N PRO A 169 16.35 4.94 36.61
CA PRO A 169 16.91 4.15 35.50
C PRO A 169 17.74 2.94 35.96
N LYS A 170 18.61 3.10 36.93
CA LYS A 170 19.43 2.01 37.50
C LYS A 170 18.59 0.92 38.18
N GLN A 171 17.48 1.30 38.79
CA GLN A 171 16.58 0.33 39.42
C GLN A 171 15.84 -0.55 38.43
N MET A 172 15.83 -0.22 37.13
CA MET A 172 15.26 -1.09 36.09
C MET A 172 15.96 -2.46 36.02
N ILE A 173 17.27 -2.52 36.31
CA ILE A 173 18.02 -3.79 36.47
C ILE A 173 17.43 -4.63 37.60
N GLU A 174 17.19 -4.02 38.76
CA GLU A 174 16.64 -4.67 39.94
C GLU A 174 15.21 -5.21 39.69
N VAL A 175 14.39 -4.42 38.98
CA VAL A 175 13.05 -4.86 38.55
C VAL A 175 13.16 -6.09 37.65
N LYS A 176 14.07 -6.07 36.67
CA LYS A 176 14.27 -7.17 35.75
C LYS A 176 14.84 -8.41 36.43
N ALA A 177 15.71 -8.25 37.41
CA ALA A 177 16.22 -9.34 38.23
C ALA A 177 15.11 -10.13 38.94
N LEU A 178 14.08 -9.43 39.43
CA LEU A 178 12.94 -10.02 40.14
C LEU A 178 11.94 -10.66 39.15
N MET A 179 11.57 -9.92 38.08
CA MET A 179 10.51 -10.40 37.16
C MET A 179 10.99 -11.36 36.07
N GLY A 180 12.30 -11.36 35.78
CA GLY A 180 12.87 -12.08 34.64
C GLY A 180 12.54 -11.46 33.30
N ASP A 181 12.96 -12.13 32.23
CA ASP A 181 12.62 -11.78 30.84
C ASP A 181 12.40 -13.02 29.98
N SER A 182 11.18 -13.21 29.53
CA SER A 182 10.80 -14.34 28.68
C SER A 182 11.39 -14.23 27.26
N SER A 183 11.76 -13.03 26.77
CA SER A 183 12.34 -12.85 25.43
C SER A 183 13.80 -13.32 25.39
N ASP A 184 14.55 -13.12 26.49
CA ASP A 184 15.94 -13.52 26.65
C ASP A 184 16.11 -14.78 27.49
N ASN A 185 14.99 -15.37 27.89
CA ASN A 185 14.96 -16.54 28.76
C ASN A 185 15.69 -16.33 30.09
N ILE A 186 15.59 -15.11 30.64
CA ILE A 186 16.08 -14.78 31.99
C ILE A 186 15.00 -15.20 33.00
N PRO A 187 15.31 -16.11 33.96
CA PRO A 187 14.27 -16.75 34.74
C PRO A 187 13.58 -15.84 35.76
N GLY A 188 14.28 -14.86 36.32
CA GLY A 188 13.76 -14.08 37.47
C GLY A 188 13.41 -14.91 38.68
N VAL A 189 12.48 -14.41 39.50
CA VAL A 189 11.84 -15.17 40.58
C VAL A 189 10.53 -15.73 40.09
N PRO A 190 10.36 -17.07 40.03
CA PRO A 190 9.15 -17.68 39.46
C PRO A 190 7.87 -17.18 40.14
N GLY A 191 6.96 -16.61 39.33
CA GLY A 191 5.69 -16.08 39.79
C GLY A 191 5.72 -14.67 40.33
N ILE A 192 6.84 -13.94 40.22
CA ILE A 192 6.93 -12.50 40.42
C ILE A 192 6.83 -11.86 39.02
N GLY A 193 5.81 -11.05 38.80
CA GLY A 193 5.63 -10.27 37.56
C GLY A 193 5.96 -8.81 37.77
N GLU A 194 5.93 -8.02 36.68
CA GLU A 194 6.35 -6.61 36.59
C GLU A 194 5.73 -5.75 37.70
N LYS A 195 4.42 -5.83 37.95
CA LYS A 195 3.75 -5.04 38.98
C LYS A 195 4.30 -5.32 40.39
N THR A 196 4.55 -6.60 40.71
CA THR A 196 5.08 -6.99 42.03
C THR A 196 6.55 -6.56 42.16
N ALA A 197 7.33 -6.76 41.09
CA ALA A 197 8.75 -6.33 41.08
C ALA A 197 8.89 -4.83 41.26
N LEU A 198 8.11 -4.03 40.49
CA LEU A 198 8.09 -2.56 40.66
C LEU A 198 7.69 -2.14 42.08
N SER A 199 6.64 -2.77 42.64
CA SER A 199 6.23 -2.45 44.03
C SER A 199 7.33 -2.74 45.03
N LEU A 200 8.03 -3.86 44.88
CA LEU A 200 9.14 -4.23 45.80
C LEU A 200 10.34 -3.27 45.66
N ILE A 201 10.71 -2.91 44.41
CA ILE A 201 11.86 -2.02 44.21
C ILE A 201 11.54 -0.57 44.60
N LYS A 202 10.32 -0.11 44.46
CA LYS A 202 9.86 1.19 44.99
C LYS A 202 10.03 1.28 46.51
N GLU A 203 9.71 0.21 47.18
CA GLU A 203 9.73 0.19 48.65
C GLU A 203 11.14 -0.06 49.24
N PHE A 204 11.86 -1.04 48.65
CA PHE A 204 13.14 -1.50 49.21
C PHE A 204 14.38 -1.09 48.40
N ALA A 205 14.20 -0.31 47.33
CA ALA A 205 15.22 0.29 46.48
C ALA A 205 16.06 -0.70 45.63
N SER A 206 16.33 -1.92 46.10
CA SER A 206 17.16 -2.89 45.40
C SER A 206 16.76 -4.34 45.74
N VAL A 207 17.25 -5.31 44.95
CA VAL A 207 17.13 -6.74 45.26
C VAL A 207 17.72 -7.05 46.64
N ASP A 208 18.87 -6.50 46.96
CA ASP A 208 19.50 -6.66 48.28
C ASP A 208 18.58 -6.14 49.37
N GLY A 209 18.02 -4.91 49.22
CA GLY A 209 17.07 -4.34 50.17
C GLY A 209 15.79 -5.18 50.34
N VAL A 210 15.29 -5.82 49.26
CA VAL A 210 14.15 -6.74 49.34
C VAL A 210 14.50 -7.96 50.20
N TYR A 211 15.68 -8.55 50.00
CA TYR A 211 16.09 -9.75 50.79
C TYR A 211 16.49 -9.42 52.21
N GLU A 212 17.07 -8.25 52.49
CA GLU A 212 17.36 -7.78 53.88
C GLU A 212 16.06 -7.55 54.65
N ASN A 213 14.99 -7.11 53.96
CA ASN A 213 13.70 -6.83 54.55
C ASN A 213 12.66 -7.90 54.24
N ILE A 214 13.06 -9.16 53.98
CA ILE A 214 12.13 -10.23 53.56
C ILE A 214 11.06 -10.54 54.60
N GLY A 215 11.34 -10.22 55.90
CA GLY A 215 10.40 -10.34 56.99
C GLY A 215 9.36 -9.21 57.09
N SER A 216 9.45 -8.17 56.31
CA SER A 216 8.55 -7.01 56.31
C SER A 216 7.08 -7.40 56.13
N THR A 217 6.17 -6.70 56.81
CA THR A 217 4.73 -6.84 56.64
C THR A 217 4.22 -6.39 55.25
N LEU A 218 5.02 -5.58 54.58
CA LEU A 218 4.74 -5.14 53.18
C LEU A 218 4.94 -6.27 52.14
N ILE A 219 5.71 -7.29 52.49
CA ILE A 219 5.89 -8.50 51.66
C ILE A 219 4.90 -9.57 52.11
N THR A 220 3.87 -9.81 51.25
CA THR A 220 2.87 -10.82 51.55
C THR A 220 3.48 -12.23 51.70
N LYS A 221 2.90 -13.11 52.53
CA LYS A 221 3.40 -14.48 52.78
C LYS A 221 3.68 -15.24 51.44
N GLY A 222 2.80 -15.11 50.45
CA GLY A 222 2.96 -15.80 49.15
C GLY A 222 4.12 -15.23 48.34
N VAL A 223 4.37 -13.93 48.37
CA VAL A 223 5.50 -13.28 47.70
C VAL A 223 6.81 -13.66 48.40
N ARG A 224 6.82 -13.65 49.76
CA ARG A 224 7.97 -14.05 50.57
C ARG A 224 8.45 -15.47 50.21
N THR A 225 7.55 -16.44 50.21
CA THR A 225 7.90 -17.83 49.82
C THR A 225 8.51 -17.92 48.43
N LYS A 226 8.00 -17.13 47.50
CA LYS A 226 8.56 -17.11 46.12
C LYS A 226 9.97 -16.50 46.12
N LEU A 227 10.19 -15.40 46.83
CA LEU A 227 11.49 -14.75 46.96
C LEU A 227 12.51 -15.67 47.59
N GLU A 228 12.15 -16.35 48.72
CA GLU A 228 13.01 -17.31 49.40
C GLU A 228 13.45 -18.45 48.48
N ASN A 229 12.51 -19.03 47.74
CA ASN A 229 12.77 -20.14 46.82
C ASN A 229 13.51 -19.70 45.55
N GLY A 230 13.37 -18.45 45.12
CA GLY A 230 13.95 -17.91 43.88
C GLY A 230 15.21 -17.05 44.10
N LYS A 231 15.81 -17.03 45.27
CA LYS A 231 16.93 -16.13 45.63
C LYS A 231 18.11 -16.27 44.66
N GLU A 232 18.60 -17.47 44.43
CA GLU A 232 19.76 -17.71 43.54
C GLU A 232 19.43 -17.32 42.11
N SER A 233 18.24 -17.66 41.63
CA SER A 233 17.74 -17.30 40.30
C SER A 233 17.63 -15.78 40.13
N CYS A 234 17.22 -15.05 41.18
CA CYS A 234 17.14 -13.60 41.15
C CYS A 234 18.51 -12.94 40.93
N TYR A 235 19.51 -13.35 41.73
CA TYR A 235 20.87 -12.78 41.62
C TYR A 235 21.54 -13.15 40.28
N MET A 236 21.36 -14.36 39.81
CA MET A 236 21.78 -14.73 38.43
C MET A 236 21.09 -13.86 37.38
N SER A 237 19.79 -13.66 37.50
CA SER A 237 19.00 -12.84 36.58
C SER A 237 19.44 -11.37 36.60
N ARG A 238 19.86 -10.84 37.77
CA ARG A 238 20.45 -9.51 37.89
C ARG A 238 21.73 -9.38 37.07
N GLN A 239 22.64 -10.37 37.18
CA GLN A 239 23.88 -10.40 36.40
C GLN A 239 23.65 -10.53 34.88
N LEU A 240 22.66 -11.30 34.51
CA LEU A 240 22.27 -11.45 33.09
C LEU A 240 21.61 -10.19 32.51
N ALA A 241 20.86 -9.45 33.33
CA ALA A 241 20.13 -8.25 32.91
C ALA A 241 21.01 -7.01 32.86
N GLU A 242 22.13 -6.99 33.58
CA GLU A 242 23.03 -5.86 33.64
C GLU A 242 23.81 -5.69 32.34
N ILE A 243 23.77 -4.47 31.78
CA ILE A 243 24.52 -4.11 30.57
C ILE A 243 25.96 -3.78 30.99
N CYS A 244 26.93 -4.37 30.28
CA CYS A 244 28.35 -4.09 30.53
C CYS A 244 28.71 -2.69 30.00
N LEU A 245 29.32 -1.86 30.90
CA LEU A 245 29.73 -0.51 30.55
C LEU A 245 31.22 -0.39 30.22
N THR A 246 31.93 -1.50 30.19
CA THR A 246 33.42 -1.56 30.03
C THR A 246 33.82 -2.59 28.98
N ALA A 247 33.04 -2.77 27.94
CA ALA A 247 33.41 -3.63 26.82
C ALA A 247 34.71 -3.11 26.18
N PRO A 248 35.64 -4.01 25.77
CA PRO A 248 36.94 -3.61 25.21
C PRO A 248 36.80 -3.11 23.77
N ILE A 249 36.19 -1.96 23.59
CA ILE A 249 35.98 -1.22 22.35
C ILE A 249 36.69 0.13 22.41
N ASP A 250 36.75 0.82 21.29
CA ASP A 250 37.25 2.18 21.21
C ASP A 250 36.27 3.14 21.94
N THR A 251 36.78 3.88 22.94
CA THR A 251 36.01 4.87 23.72
C THR A 251 36.45 6.31 23.43
N GLU A 252 37.34 6.51 22.46
CA GLU A 252 37.69 7.85 22.00
C GLU A 252 36.59 8.35 21.03
N LEU A 253 35.71 9.21 21.58
CA LEU A 253 34.47 9.62 20.87
C LEU A 253 34.73 10.39 19.58
N SER A 254 35.88 11.07 19.45
CA SER A 254 36.30 11.79 18.25
C SER A 254 36.43 10.86 17.00
N HIS A 255 36.68 9.58 17.23
CA HIS A 255 36.75 8.57 16.14
C HIS A 255 35.40 8.23 15.53
N TYR A 256 34.29 8.68 16.11
CA TYR A 256 32.93 8.45 15.64
C TYR A 256 32.31 9.66 14.90
N VAL A 257 33.12 10.69 14.61
CA VAL A 257 32.72 11.74 13.67
C VAL A 257 32.52 11.10 12.29
N PRO A 258 31.36 11.32 11.64
CA PRO A 258 31.11 10.75 10.31
C PRO A 258 32.22 11.10 9.33
N LYS A 259 32.71 10.11 8.59
CA LYS A 259 33.65 10.31 7.48
C LYS A 259 32.90 10.86 6.26
N GLU A 260 33.65 11.31 5.27
CA GLU A 260 33.09 11.71 3.98
C GLU A 260 32.30 10.54 3.37
N ARG A 261 31.08 10.84 2.92
CA ARG A 261 30.18 9.86 2.33
C ARG A 261 30.69 9.41 0.96
N ASP A 262 30.79 8.11 0.77
CA ASP A 262 31.09 7.51 -0.53
C ASP A 262 29.82 7.44 -1.38
N ASP A 263 29.53 8.53 -2.11
CA ASP A 263 28.35 8.67 -2.93
C ASP A 263 28.30 7.65 -4.08
N ASN A 264 29.44 7.22 -4.60
CA ASN A 264 29.51 6.25 -5.69
C ASN A 264 29.13 4.83 -5.21
N GLU A 265 29.74 4.37 -4.11
CA GLU A 265 29.41 3.06 -3.53
C GLU A 265 27.97 3.04 -2.99
N LEU A 266 27.51 4.12 -2.37
CA LEU A 266 26.16 4.25 -1.87
C LEU A 266 25.13 4.22 -3.02
N ALA A 267 25.39 4.96 -4.11
CA ALA A 267 24.55 4.93 -5.31
C ALA A 267 24.53 3.53 -5.95
N ARG A 268 25.66 2.84 -6.00
CA ARG A 268 25.78 1.47 -6.51
C ARG A 268 24.94 0.48 -5.69
N LEU A 269 25.08 0.51 -4.36
CA LEU A 269 24.36 -0.39 -3.46
C LEU A 269 22.84 -0.16 -3.49
N LEU A 270 22.42 1.10 -3.46
CA LEU A 270 21.01 1.45 -3.53
C LEU A 270 20.39 1.13 -4.89
N SER A 271 21.15 1.31 -5.99
CA SER A 271 20.72 0.88 -7.33
C SER A 271 20.59 -0.64 -7.42
N GLU A 272 21.55 -1.39 -6.87
CA GLU A 272 21.51 -2.85 -6.81
C GLU A 272 20.30 -3.38 -6.05
N LEU A 273 19.87 -2.69 -5.00
CA LEU A 273 18.66 -3.00 -4.23
C LEU A 273 17.38 -2.37 -4.82
N GLU A 274 17.49 -1.59 -5.91
CA GLU A 274 16.39 -0.87 -6.55
C GLU A 274 15.67 0.11 -5.60
N MET A 275 16.43 0.75 -4.72
CA MET A 275 15.93 1.72 -3.73
C MET A 275 15.96 3.15 -4.28
N TYR A 276 15.31 3.39 -5.41
CA TYR A 276 15.39 4.66 -6.17
C TYR A 276 14.86 5.87 -5.41
N LYS A 277 13.78 5.70 -4.63
CA LYS A 277 13.30 6.78 -3.74
C LYS A 277 14.33 7.21 -2.71
N MET A 278 15.20 6.27 -2.29
CA MET A 278 16.28 6.58 -1.37
C MET A 278 17.41 7.33 -2.10
N LEU A 279 17.72 6.98 -3.33
CA LEU A 279 18.66 7.71 -4.19
C LEU A 279 18.24 9.17 -4.35
N GLN A 280 16.98 9.41 -4.70
CA GLN A 280 16.42 10.77 -4.81
C GLN A 280 16.51 11.55 -3.49
N LYS A 281 16.14 10.90 -2.38
CA LYS A 281 16.18 11.51 -1.04
C LYS A 281 17.60 11.93 -0.63
N LEU A 282 18.60 11.15 -1.05
CA LEU A 282 20.01 11.40 -0.80
C LEU A 282 20.67 12.26 -1.89
N LYS A 283 19.93 12.67 -2.93
CA LYS A 283 20.40 13.40 -4.11
C LYS A 283 21.55 12.69 -4.83
N LEU A 284 21.43 11.35 -4.95
CA LEU A 284 22.38 10.49 -5.65
C LEU A 284 21.82 10.08 -7.00
N HIS A 285 22.71 9.94 -8.00
CA HIS A 285 22.34 9.43 -9.31
C HIS A 285 22.53 7.91 -9.37
N PRO A 286 21.60 7.16 -10.00
CA PRO A 286 21.76 5.73 -10.16
C PRO A 286 23.03 5.40 -10.94
N THR A 287 23.83 4.48 -10.44
CA THR A 287 24.94 3.92 -11.22
C THR A 287 24.40 2.78 -12.08
N SER A 288 24.92 2.64 -13.30
CA SER A 288 24.57 1.53 -14.21
C SER A 288 24.73 0.19 -13.49
N ALA A 289 23.70 -0.66 -13.56
CA ALA A 289 23.74 -2.00 -13.00
C ALA A 289 24.91 -2.82 -13.58
N PRO A 290 25.51 -3.75 -12.81
CA PRO A 290 26.56 -4.61 -13.34
C PRO A 290 26.02 -5.48 -14.48
N ALA A 291 26.87 -5.71 -15.45
CA ALA A 291 26.84 -6.41 -16.73
C ALA A 291 25.89 -7.60 -17.02
N GLY A 292 24.82 -7.83 -16.26
CA GLY A 292 23.75 -8.76 -16.66
C GLY A 292 22.77 -8.18 -17.69
N SER A 293 22.81 -6.85 -17.92
CA SER A 293 21.95 -6.18 -18.90
C SER A 293 22.59 -6.05 -20.29
N LYS A 294 23.91 -6.30 -20.43
CA LYS A 294 24.56 -6.30 -21.74
C LYS A 294 24.15 -7.49 -22.61
N GLU A 295 23.95 -8.66 -22.02
CA GLU A 295 23.45 -9.84 -22.74
C GLU A 295 22.00 -9.64 -23.25
N ALA A 296 21.14 -8.95 -22.47
CA ALA A 296 19.79 -8.62 -22.92
C ALA A 296 19.77 -7.57 -24.06
N LEU A 297 20.77 -6.67 -24.10
CA LEU A 297 20.93 -5.70 -25.18
C LEU A 297 21.51 -6.35 -26.46
N GLU A 298 22.40 -7.34 -26.30
CA GLU A 298 22.98 -8.11 -27.43
C GLU A 298 21.99 -9.13 -27.99
N GLU A 299 21.12 -9.75 -27.16
CA GLU A 299 20.03 -10.62 -27.61
C GLU A 299 18.91 -9.85 -28.34
N SER A 300 18.62 -8.60 -27.91
CA SER A 300 17.62 -7.76 -28.59
C SER A 300 18.10 -7.22 -29.93
N ALA A 301 19.44 -7.07 -30.11
CA ALA A 301 20.03 -6.67 -31.38
C ALA A 301 19.97 -7.75 -32.48
N ALA A 302 19.62 -8.98 -32.11
CA ALA A 302 19.49 -10.09 -33.06
C ALA A 302 18.11 -10.19 -33.76
N LYS A 303 17.08 -9.48 -33.25
CA LYS A 303 15.79 -9.31 -33.93
C LYS A 303 15.75 -7.91 -34.54
N GLN A 304 15.63 -7.82 -35.85
CA GLN A 304 15.43 -6.57 -36.59
C GLN A 304 14.06 -5.95 -36.23
N ILE A 305 14.00 -5.29 -35.06
CA ILE A 305 12.86 -4.43 -34.74
C ILE A 305 13.13 -3.07 -35.40
N PRO A 306 12.20 -2.52 -36.20
CA PRO A 306 12.40 -1.23 -36.84
C PRO A 306 12.67 -0.15 -35.78
N ALA A 307 13.73 0.62 -35.97
CA ALA A 307 13.96 1.82 -35.20
C ALA A 307 12.74 2.75 -35.31
N MET A 308 12.45 3.51 -34.25
CA MET A 308 11.35 4.46 -34.31
C MET A 308 11.60 5.49 -35.41
N PRO A 309 10.57 5.92 -36.15
CA PRO A 309 10.68 7.00 -37.12
C PRO A 309 11.23 8.27 -36.49
N ALA A 310 11.87 9.13 -37.28
CA ALA A 310 12.31 10.44 -36.81
C ALA A 310 11.10 11.26 -36.31
N GLY A 311 11.23 11.87 -35.14
CA GLY A 311 10.18 12.69 -34.51
C GLY A 311 10.76 13.58 -33.43
N ASP A 312 9.94 14.55 -33.01
CA ASP A 312 10.31 15.48 -31.95
C ASP A 312 10.10 14.84 -30.56
N ILE A 313 11.08 15.02 -29.68
CA ILE A 313 10.92 14.69 -28.26
C ILE A 313 10.27 15.86 -27.55
N VAL A 314 9.20 15.59 -26.78
CA VAL A 314 8.46 16.58 -26.00
C VAL A 314 8.65 16.29 -24.52
N LEU A 315 9.18 17.27 -23.79
CA LEU A 315 9.51 17.19 -22.37
C LEU A 315 8.89 18.33 -21.60
N THR A 316 8.45 18.06 -20.39
CA THR A 316 8.07 19.09 -19.40
C THR A 316 9.15 19.21 -18.33
N GLN A 317 9.50 20.41 -17.96
CA GLN A 317 10.40 20.70 -16.86
C GLN A 317 10.06 22.05 -16.21
N GLU A 318 9.84 22.06 -14.90
CA GLU A 318 9.53 23.27 -14.12
C GLU A 318 8.38 24.11 -14.72
N GLY A 319 7.31 23.43 -15.15
CA GLY A 319 6.14 24.08 -15.76
C GLY A 319 6.35 24.62 -17.18
N ASN A 320 7.48 24.31 -17.83
CA ASN A 320 7.76 24.70 -19.20
C ASN A 320 7.79 23.46 -20.11
N VAL A 321 7.40 23.65 -21.37
CA VAL A 321 7.46 22.63 -22.40
C VAL A 321 8.60 22.90 -23.36
N TYR A 322 9.35 21.85 -23.67
CA TYR A 322 10.46 21.83 -24.60
C TYR A 322 10.15 20.78 -25.68
N ALA A 323 10.27 21.15 -26.95
CA ALA A 323 10.04 20.23 -28.05
C ALA A 323 11.05 20.44 -29.18
N GLY A 324 11.34 19.39 -29.93
CA GLY A 324 12.22 19.41 -31.06
C GLY A 324 12.97 18.13 -31.32
N ALA A 325 13.86 18.14 -32.27
CA ALA A 325 14.68 16.98 -32.61
C ALA A 325 15.50 16.49 -31.42
N VAL A 326 15.85 15.22 -31.40
CA VAL A 326 16.67 14.60 -30.37
C VAL A 326 18.00 15.38 -30.19
N GLY A 327 18.29 15.77 -28.95
CA GLY A 327 19.47 16.56 -28.60
C GLY A 327 19.34 18.08 -28.84
N ALA A 328 18.24 18.55 -29.42
CA ALA A 328 18.02 19.95 -29.75
C ALA A 328 16.60 20.47 -29.41
N PRO A 329 15.96 20.06 -28.30
CA PRO A 329 14.66 20.60 -27.94
C PRO A 329 14.79 22.08 -27.55
N VAL A 330 13.80 22.90 -27.99
CA VAL A 330 13.71 24.31 -27.65
C VAL A 330 12.50 24.53 -26.74
N LYS A 331 12.61 25.53 -25.85
CA LYS A 331 11.47 25.96 -25.05
C LYS A 331 10.46 26.64 -25.97
N LEU A 332 9.20 26.24 -25.88
CA LEU A 332 8.09 26.83 -26.62
C LEU A 332 7.38 27.88 -25.77
N SER A 333 7.04 29.02 -26.39
CA SER A 333 6.11 30.01 -25.81
C SER A 333 4.66 29.51 -25.96
N ASP A 334 3.71 30.09 -25.21
CA ASP A 334 2.30 29.70 -25.25
C ASP A 334 1.69 29.77 -26.67
N VAL A 335 2.12 30.71 -27.50
CA VAL A 335 1.68 30.86 -28.90
C VAL A 335 2.24 29.72 -29.75
N GLU A 336 3.54 29.43 -29.61
CA GLU A 336 4.21 28.36 -30.35
C GLU A 336 3.68 27.00 -29.92
N LEU A 337 3.35 26.80 -28.64
CA LEU A 337 2.76 25.60 -28.12
C LEU A 337 1.45 25.19 -28.79
N LYS A 338 0.53 26.14 -28.98
CA LYS A 338 -0.75 25.90 -29.67
C LYS A 338 -0.53 25.50 -31.11
N ALA A 339 0.31 26.24 -31.81
CA ALA A 339 0.65 25.94 -33.21
C ALA A 339 1.36 24.58 -33.34
N TYR A 340 2.26 24.27 -32.40
CA TYR A 340 2.98 23.01 -32.37
C TYR A 340 2.06 21.83 -32.03
N ALA A 341 1.12 21.99 -31.07
CA ALA A 341 0.16 20.96 -30.72
C ALA A 341 -0.68 20.49 -31.92
N ASP A 342 -1.07 21.41 -32.80
CA ASP A 342 -1.87 21.13 -34.00
C ASP A 342 -1.01 20.79 -35.23
N SER A 343 0.30 20.88 -35.14
CA SER A 343 1.21 20.56 -36.26
C SER A 343 1.19 19.08 -36.61
N ASP A 344 1.52 18.76 -37.88
CA ASP A 344 1.63 17.38 -38.38
C ASP A 344 2.98 16.71 -38.03
N SER A 345 3.87 17.39 -37.25
CA SER A 345 5.11 16.78 -36.79
C SER A 345 4.83 15.54 -35.94
N THR A 346 5.63 14.49 -36.13
CA THR A 346 5.58 13.32 -35.28
C THR A 346 6.13 13.67 -33.90
N LYS A 347 5.37 13.41 -32.86
CA LYS A 347 5.72 13.75 -31.47
C LYS A 347 5.88 12.49 -30.64
N TYR A 348 6.83 12.54 -29.70
CA TYR A 348 7.12 11.50 -28.72
C TYR A 348 7.20 12.16 -27.35
N THR A 349 6.18 12.00 -26.52
CA THR A 349 6.13 12.60 -25.18
C THR A 349 6.83 11.71 -24.14
N PHE A 350 7.42 12.34 -23.14
CA PHE A 350 7.81 11.62 -21.93
C PHE A 350 6.57 11.26 -21.10
N ASP A 351 5.70 12.25 -20.84
CA ASP A 351 4.40 12.11 -20.20
C ASP A 351 3.40 13.05 -20.88
N ILE A 352 2.53 12.48 -21.70
CA ILE A 352 1.52 13.22 -22.47
C ILE A 352 0.52 13.93 -21.56
N LYS A 353 0.13 13.31 -20.45
CA LYS A 353 -0.85 13.87 -19.55
C LYS A 353 -0.29 15.11 -18.84
N GLU A 354 0.95 15.04 -18.33
CA GLU A 354 1.66 16.20 -17.79
C GLU A 354 1.81 17.30 -18.84
N THR A 355 2.22 16.93 -20.06
CA THR A 355 2.37 17.88 -21.17
C THR A 355 1.07 18.60 -21.47
N LEU A 356 -0.05 17.92 -21.62
CA LEU A 356 -1.36 18.52 -21.85
C LEU A 356 -1.81 19.40 -20.69
N THR A 357 -1.56 18.98 -19.46
CA THR A 357 -1.92 19.76 -18.25
C THR A 357 -1.16 21.08 -18.20
N VAL A 358 0.17 21.04 -18.41
CA VAL A 358 1.02 22.25 -18.39
C VAL A 358 0.73 23.20 -19.54
N THR A 359 0.52 22.66 -20.76
CA THR A 359 0.27 23.49 -21.94
C THR A 359 -1.12 24.12 -22.01
N GLY A 360 -2.09 23.56 -21.31
CA GLY A 360 -3.50 23.91 -21.49
C GLY A 360 -4.07 23.50 -22.86
N CYS A 361 -3.30 22.82 -23.72
CA CYS A 361 -3.79 22.33 -25.00
C CYS A 361 -4.83 21.24 -24.83
N GLU A 362 -5.81 21.20 -25.74
CA GLU A 362 -6.85 20.16 -25.73
C GLU A 362 -6.28 18.81 -26.16
N ARG A 363 -5.37 18.80 -27.12
CA ARG A 363 -4.73 17.58 -27.67
C ARG A 363 -3.34 17.87 -28.23
N LEU A 364 -2.55 16.82 -28.40
CA LEU A 364 -1.31 16.84 -29.18
C LEU A 364 -1.52 15.98 -30.45
N LYS A 365 -1.67 16.65 -31.59
CA LYS A 365 -1.85 15.94 -32.87
C LYS A 365 -0.59 15.15 -33.19
N ASN A 366 -0.79 13.93 -33.72
CA ASN A 366 0.27 13.04 -34.18
C ASN A 366 1.30 12.64 -33.11
N ASN A 367 0.87 12.56 -31.83
CA ASN A 367 1.69 11.95 -30.79
C ASN A 367 1.65 10.42 -30.94
N ARG A 368 2.79 9.82 -31.26
CA ARG A 368 2.90 8.40 -31.65
C ARG A 368 3.42 7.53 -30.52
N PHE A 369 4.02 8.12 -29.50
CA PHE A 369 4.60 7.38 -28.40
C PHE A 369 4.61 8.21 -27.12
N ASP A 370 4.44 7.54 -25.99
CA ASP A 370 4.59 8.12 -24.66
C ASP A 370 5.42 7.18 -23.80
N THR A 371 6.52 7.71 -23.26
CA THR A 371 7.50 6.95 -22.51
C THR A 371 6.92 6.34 -21.24
N THR A 372 6.15 7.13 -20.48
CA THR A 372 5.55 6.72 -19.20
C THR A 372 4.50 5.63 -19.40
N LEU A 373 3.61 5.80 -20.41
CA LEU A 373 2.57 4.82 -20.73
C LEU A 373 3.17 3.53 -21.31
N ALA A 374 4.20 3.64 -22.16
CA ALA A 374 4.91 2.47 -22.69
C ALA A 374 5.62 1.69 -21.57
N ALA A 375 6.26 2.40 -20.63
CA ALA A 375 6.89 1.78 -19.46
C ALA A 375 5.88 1.06 -18.56
N TYR A 376 4.71 1.64 -18.35
CA TYR A 376 3.61 1.00 -17.64
C TYR A 376 3.13 -0.27 -18.34
N LEU A 377 2.97 -0.27 -19.65
CA LEU A 377 2.58 -1.47 -20.40
C LEU A 377 3.66 -2.56 -20.36
N ALA A 378 4.94 -2.16 -20.33
CA ALA A 378 6.06 -3.10 -20.24
C ALA A 378 6.21 -3.73 -18.83
N ASP A 379 5.88 -2.98 -17.76
CA ASP A 379 5.96 -3.44 -16.36
C ASP A 379 4.85 -2.79 -15.49
N PRO A 380 3.62 -3.31 -15.52
CA PRO A 380 2.50 -2.75 -14.74
C PRO A 380 2.60 -3.01 -13.22
N ASP A 381 3.61 -3.77 -12.77
CA ASP A 381 3.88 -3.99 -11.34
C ASP A 381 4.69 -2.86 -10.70
N SER A 382 5.34 -2.03 -11.52
CA SER A 382 6.03 -0.82 -11.04
C SER A 382 5.01 0.19 -10.51
N ASN A 383 5.43 0.97 -9.51
CA ASN A 383 4.65 2.09 -8.96
C ASN A 383 5.37 3.43 -9.17
N ASP A 384 6.40 3.45 -10.02
CA ASP A 384 7.20 4.63 -10.32
C ASP A 384 7.75 4.54 -11.75
N TYR A 385 7.37 5.49 -12.60
CA TYR A 385 7.79 5.60 -14.00
C TYR A 385 8.53 6.92 -14.25
N SER A 386 9.13 7.51 -13.22
CA SER A 386 9.97 8.71 -13.35
C SER A 386 11.19 8.44 -14.25
N LEU A 387 11.72 9.51 -14.88
CA LEU A 387 12.87 9.40 -15.77
C LEU A 387 14.05 8.70 -15.10
N SER A 388 14.40 9.10 -13.87
CA SER A 388 15.50 8.50 -13.10
C SER A 388 15.28 7.00 -12.85
N ARG A 389 14.02 6.60 -12.56
CA ARG A 389 13.66 5.19 -12.36
C ARG A 389 13.84 4.38 -13.65
N LEU A 390 13.36 4.91 -14.78
CA LEU A 390 13.46 4.25 -16.08
C LEU A 390 14.90 4.14 -16.54
N CYS A 391 15.68 5.23 -16.37
CA CYS A 391 17.12 5.22 -16.65
C CYS A 391 17.86 4.10 -15.91
N ALA A 392 17.60 3.99 -14.60
CA ALA A 392 18.20 2.95 -13.78
C ALA A 392 17.75 1.54 -14.17
N GLN A 393 16.46 1.37 -14.49
CA GLN A 393 15.88 0.07 -14.87
C GLN A 393 16.43 -0.45 -16.20
N TYR A 394 16.65 0.45 -17.16
CA TYR A 394 17.07 0.09 -18.51
C TYR A 394 18.55 0.35 -18.80
N GLY A 395 19.31 0.85 -17.81
CA GLY A 395 20.74 1.10 -17.95
C GLY A 395 21.07 2.27 -18.89
N VAL A 396 20.14 3.23 -19.05
CA VAL A 396 20.33 4.43 -19.85
C VAL A 396 20.88 5.55 -18.97
N PRO A 397 21.95 6.26 -19.35
CA PRO A 397 22.44 7.41 -18.58
C PRO A 397 21.39 8.50 -18.50
N GLU A 398 21.16 9.05 -17.30
CA GLU A 398 20.25 10.19 -17.11
C GLU A 398 20.97 11.48 -17.50
N GLY A 399 20.36 12.24 -18.40
CA GLY A 399 20.88 13.56 -18.80
C GLY A 399 20.61 14.64 -17.76
N ASN A 400 21.54 15.57 -17.59
CA ASN A 400 21.40 16.70 -16.65
C ASN A 400 20.73 17.91 -17.32
N SER A 401 21.08 18.21 -18.55
CA SER A 401 20.46 19.28 -19.34
C SER A 401 19.21 18.79 -20.07
N ILE A 402 18.38 19.72 -20.52
CA ILE A 402 17.16 19.38 -21.31
C ILE A 402 17.53 18.69 -22.64
N GLN A 403 18.66 19.08 -23.25
CA GLN A 403 19.22 18.46 -24.45
C GLN A 403 19.60 17.00 -24.19
N GLU A 404 20.34 16.77 -23.11
CA GLU A 404 20.75 15.41 -22.71
C GLU A 404 19.53 14.55 -22.33
N LYS A 405 18.56 15.12 -21.60
CA LYS A 405 17.30 14.43 -21.27
C LYS A 405 16.53 14.02 -22.52
N SER A 406 16.53 14.82 -23.56
CA SER A 406 15.89 14.42 -24.82
C SER A 406 16.57 13.23 -25.48
N ILE A 407 17.90 13.13 -25.40
CA ILE A 407 18.66 11.95 -25.86
C ILE A 407 18.32 10.73 -24.98
N THR A 408 18.28 10.92 -23.67
CA THR A 408 17.90 9.88 -22.72
C THR A 408 16.51 9.32 -23.02
N VAL A 409 15.51 10.21 -23.25
CA VAL A 409 14.13 9.78 -23.54
C VAL A 409 14.06 9.06 -24.88
N ALA A 410 14.78 9.53 -25.91
CA ALA A 410 14.83 8.82 -27.18
C ALA A 410 15.39 7.40 -27.05
N ALA A 411 16.47 7.23 -26.29
CA ALA A 411 17.05 5.90 -26.01
C ALA A 411 16.09 4.99 -25.22
N LEU A 412 15.37 5.55 -24.25
CA LEU A 412 14.33 4.82 -23.52
C LEU A 412 13.17 4.42 -24.44
N ASN A 413 12.76 5.30 -25.35
CA ASN A 413 11.70 5.03 -26.30
C ASN A 413 12.04 3.87 -27.23
N ASP A 414 13.25 3.79 -27.73
CA ASP A 414 13.71 2.67 -28.55
C ASP A 414 13.63 1.34 -27.79
N ILE A 415 14.13 1.32 -26.56
CA ILE A 415 14.07 0.11 -25.70
C ILE A 415 12.64 -0.28 -25.37
N LEU A 416 11.80 0.68 -25.02
CA LEU A 416 10.41 0.43 -24.67
C LEU A 416 9.58 0.02 -25.90
N ASN A 417 9.82 0.62 -27.06
CA ASN A 417 9.17 0.23 -28.31
C ASN A 417 9.47 -1.23 -28.66
N CYS A 418 10.73 -1.67 -28.50
CA CYS A 418 11.07 -3.07 -28.65
C CYS A 418 10.25 -3.96 -27.70
N LYS A 419 10.22 -3.61 -26.39
CA LYS A 419 9.51 -4.39 -25.38
C LYS A 419 8.00 -4.48 -25.64
N ILE A 420 7.34 -3.35 -25.93
CA ILE A 420 5.88 -3.38 -26.20
C ILE A 420 5.53 -4.07 -27.52
N SER A 421 6.43 -4.02 -28.51
CA SER A 421 6.27 -4.77 -29.76
C SER A 421 6.42 -6.28 -29.54
N GLU A 422 7.41 -6.72 -28.78
CA GLU A 422 7.59 -8.13 -28.39
C GLU A 422 6.41 -8.67 -27.59
N THR A 423 5.80 -7.83 -26.75
CA THR A 423 4.64 -8.20 -25.96
C THR A 423 3.31 -8.10 -26.72
N GLY A 424 3.31 -7.54 -27.91
CA GLY A 424 2.08 -7.31 -28.69
C GLY A 424 1.19 -6.19 -28.13
N SER A 425 1.71 -5.34 -27.23
CA SER A 425 0.94 -4.28 -26.56
C SER A 425 1.01 -2.91 -27.28
N ALA A 426 1.62 -2.84 -28.45
CA ALA A 426 1.79 -1.59 -29.21
C ALA A 426 0.43 -0.93 -29.53
N ALA A 427 -0.56 -1.71 -29.99
CA ALA A 427 -1.90 -1.20 -30.24
C ALA A 427 -2.59 -0.67 -28.98
N VAL A 428 -2.35 -1.26 -27.81
CA VAL A 428 -2.88 -0.74 -26.53
C VAL A 428 -2.32 0.65 -26.26
N LEU A 429 -1.03 0.87 -26.51
CA LEU A 429 -0.40 2.18 -26.35
C LEU A 429 -1.02 3.22 -27.29
N THR A 430 -1.05 2.91 -28.60
CA THR A 430 -1.42 3.89 -29.64
C THR A 430 -2.92 4.15 -29.74
N ASP A 431 -3.74 3.11 -29.56
CA ASP A 431 -5.17 3.18 -29.84
C ASP A 431 -6.00 3.38 -28.56
N ILE A 432 -5.41 3.12 -27.37
CA ILE A 432 -6.13 3.21 -26.10
C ILE A 432 -5.44 4.23 -25.17
N GLU A 433 -4.18 3.99 -24.74
CA GLU A 433 -3.61 4.76 -23.64
C GLU A 433 -3.28 6.21 -24.00
N ILE A 434 -2.66 6.44 -25.16
CA ILE A 434 -2.34 7.81 -25.60
C ILE A 434 -3.61 8.65 -25.88
N PRO A 435 -4.61 8.20 -26.64
CA PRO A 435 -5.84 8.94 -26.83
C PRO A 435 -6.61 9.18 -25.52
N LEU A 436 -6.61 8.20 -24.61
CA LEU A 436 -7.27 8.32 -23.31
C LEU A 436 -6.68 9.43 -22.45
N ALA A 437 -5.38 9.67 -22.51
CA ALA A 437 -4.75 10.75 -21.73
C ALA A 437 -5.40 12.12 -22.03
N THR A 438 -5.74 12.38 -23.29
CA THR A 438 -6.48 13.59 -23.73
C THR A 438 -7.85 13.67 -23.04
N VAL A 439 -8.59 12.57 -23.03
CA VAL A 439 -9.92 12.51 -22.41
C VAL A 439 -9.84 12.78 -20.90
N LEU A 440 -8.87 12.16 -20.23
CA LEU A 440 -8.70 12.31 -18.78
C LEU A 440 -8.32 13.74 -18.39
N VAL A 441 -7.45 14.40 -19.16
CA VAL A 441 -7.11 15.81 -18.91
C VAL A 441 -8.32 16.72 -19.12
N ALA A 442 -9.15 16.44 -20.13
CA ALA A 442 -10.39 17.20 -20.35
C ALA A 442 -11.37 17.02 -19.16
N MET A 443 -11.54 15.79 -18.66
CA MET A 443 -12.37 15.50 -17.49
C MET A 443 -11.84 16.17 -16.22
N GLU A 444 -10.52 16.18 -16.01
CA GLU A 444 -9.88 16.82 -14.87
C GLU A 444 -10.05 18.35 -14.88
N ARG A 445 -9.98 18.96 -16.05
CA ARG A 445 -10.21 20.40 -16.22
C ARG A 445 -11.65 20.77 -15.99
N GLU A 446 -12.59 19.99 -16.52
CA GLU A 446 -14.02 20.25 -16.34
C GLU A 446 -14.42 20.03 -14.87
N GLY A 447 -13.97 18.99 -14.22
CA GLY A 447 -14.35 18.64 -12.85
C GLY A 447 -15.84 18.31 -12.71
N VAL A 448 -16.33 18.19 -11.48
CA VAL A 448 -17.73 17.88 -11.15
C VAL A 448 -18.30 18.91 -10.17
N SER A 449 -19.45 19.45 -10.47
CA SER A 449 -20.14 20.42 -9.57
C SER A 449 -20.59 19.74 -8.28
N ILE A 450 -20.47 20.46 -7.16
CA ILE A 450 -20.76 19.95 -5.84
C ILE A 450 -21.67 20.91 -5.07
N ASP A 451 -22.70 20.37 -4.41
CA ASP A 451 -23.49 21.11 -3.42
C ASP A 451 -22.75 21.12 -2.07
N ALA A 452 -21.83 22.07 -1.91
CA ALA A 452 -21.01 22.19 -0.71
C ALA A 452 -21.86 22.50 0.56
N ASP A 453 -22.94 23.24 0.43
CA ASP A 453 -23.79 23.58 1.58
C ASP A 453 -24.67 22.39 1.99
N GLY A 454 -25.19 21.65 1.02
CA GLY A 454 -25.83 20.36 1.26
C GLY A 454 -24.93 19.37 1.99
N ILE A 455 -23.66 19.26 1.56
CA ILE A 455 -22.65 18.40 2.23
C ILE A 455 -22.40 18.84 3.68
N LYS A 456 -22.30 20.15 3.96
CA LYS A 456 -22.12 20.67 5.32
C LYS A 456 -23.34 20.32 6.20
N ALA A 457 -24.56 20.53 5.68
CA ALA A 457 -25.79 20.20 6.38
C ALA A 457 -25.90 18.69 6.67
N PHE A 458 -25.58 17.87 5.68
CA PHE A 458 -25.55 16.41 5.84
C PHE A 458 -24.49 15.98 6.87
N GLY A 459 -23.29 16.58 6.82
CA GLY A 459 -22.22 16.30 7.79
C GLY A 459 -22.63 16.58 9.22
N LYS A 460 -23.40 17.64 9.46
CA LYS A 460 -23.98 17.94 10.79
C LYS A 460 -24.89 16.80 11.26
N GLN A 461 -25.80 16.32 10.40
CA GLN A 461 -26.66 15.18 10.74
C GLN A 461 -25.89 13.89 11.03
N VAL A 462 -24.83 13.63 10.25
CA VAL A 462 -23.95 12.47 10.47
C VAL A 462 -23.24 12.57 11.81
N CYS A 463 -22.72 13.75 12.18
CA CYS A 463 -22.09 14.00 13.48
C CYS A 463 -23.08 13.79 14.63
N GLU A 464 -24.28 14.41 14.58
CA GLU A 464 -25.32 14.26 15.61
C GLU A 464 -25.69 12.78 15.81
N LYS A 465 -25.80 12.02 14.71
CA LYS A 465 -26.09 10.58 14.77
C LYS A 465 -24.92 9.81 15.38
N ALA A 466 -23.68 10.12 15.01
CA ALA A 466 -22.50 9.48 15.57
C ALA A 466 -22.33 9.76 17.06
N GLU A 467 -22.63 10.98 17.51
CA GLU A 467 -22.62 11.34 18.93
C GLU A 467 -23.68 10.56 19.73
N LYS A 468 -24.89 10.41 19.19
CA LYS A 468 -25.93 9.62 19.84
C LYS A 468 -25.45 8.16 20.01
N ILE A 469 -24.95 7.54 18.94
CA ILE A 469 -24.46 6.16 18.98
C ILE A 469 -23.27 6.02 19.92
N SER A 470 -22.37 7.01 19.99
CA SER A 470 -21.22 6.94 20.90
C SER A 470 -21.66 6.91 22.37
N ARG A 471 -22.70 7.67 22.75
CA ARG A 471 -23.27 7.63 24.11
C ARG A 471 -23.83 6.24 24.43
N GLU A 472 -24.59 5.63 23.52
CA GLU A 472 -25.11 4.28 23.69
C GLU A 472 -23.97 3.24 23.84
N ILE A 473 -22.88 3.39 23.07
CA ILE A 473 -21.69 2.56 23.19
C ILE A 473 -21.03 2.72 24.57
N TYR A 474 -20.93 3.97 25.08
CA TYR A 474 -20.36 4.23 26.41
C TYR A 474 -21.24 3.70 27.55
N GLU A 475 -22.56 3.72 27.38
CA GLU A 475 -23.48 3.07 28.34
C GLU A 475 -23.21 1.57 28.44
N TYR A 476 -23.09 0.86 27.32
CA TYR A 476 -22.72 -0.57 27.32
C TYR A 476 -21.29 -0.81 27.85
N ALA A 477 -20.37 0.06 27.56
CA ALA A 477 -19.01 -0.01 28.06
C ALA A 477 -18.86 0.42 29.52
N GLY A 478 -19.81 1.23 30.06
CA GLY A 478 -19.79 1.78 31.42
C GLY A 478 -18.75 2.88 31.66
N TYR A 479 -18.08 3.36 30.62
CA TYR A 479 -17.13 4.49 30.63
C TYR A 479 -16.85 4.98 29.21
N GLU A 480 -16.38 6.22 29.09
CA GLU A 480 -15.95 6.80 27.83
C GLU A 480 -14.57 6.29 27.41
N PHE A 481 -14.40 5.99 26.14
CA PHE A 481 -13.16 5.54 25.53
C PHE A 481 -13.08 5.92 24.06
N ASN A 482 -11.90 5.90 23.47
CA ASN A 482 -11.75 6.15 22.03
C ASN A 482 -12.21 4.93 21.20
N ILE A 483 -13.45 4.97 20.68
CA ILE A 483 -14.06 3.92 19.85
C ILE A 483 -13.25 3.68 18.56
N GLY A 484 -12.58 4.71 18.03
CA GLY A 484 -11.67 4.63 16.90
C GLY A 484 -10.35 3.92 17.20
N SER A 485 -9.99 3.72 18.48
CA SER A 485 -8.77 3.04 18.88
C SER A 485 -8.95 1.51 18.92
N PRO A 486 -8.31 0.73 18.03
CA PRO A 486 -8.44 -0.73 18.04
C PRO A 486 -8.03 -1.37 19.39
N LYS A 487 -7.07 -0.75 20.09
CA LYS A 487 -6.59 -1.25 21.41
C LYS A 487 -7.65 -1.06 22.48
N GLN A 488 -8.21 0.16 22.61
CA GLN A 488 -9.22 0.44 23.63
C GLN A 488 -10.52 -0.32 23.35
N LEU A 489 -10.94 -0.35 22.09
CA LEU A 489 -12.10 -1.13 21.67
C LEU A 489 -11.90 -2.63 21.91
N GLY A 490 -10.71 -3.17 21.63
CA GLY A 490 -10.38 -4.56 21.91
C GLY A 490 -10.46 -4.89 23.40
N SER A 491 -9.99 -4.00 24.29
CA SER A 491 -10.14 -4.18 25.73
C SER A 491 -11.60 -4.18 26.17
N VAL A 492 -12.44 -3.27 25.63
CA VAL A 492 -13.87 -3.23 25.94
C VAL A 492 -14.56 -4.52 25.49
N LEU A 493 -14.36 -4.95 24.25
CA LEU A 493 -15.07 -6.12 23.70
C LEU A 493 -14.63 -7.44 24.32
N PHE A 494 -13.33 -7.65 24.49
CA PHE A 494 -12.79 -8.98 24.83
C PHE A 494 -12.35 -9.13 26.29
N GLU A 495 -12.03 -8.05 27.00
CA GLU A 495 -11.63 -8.11 28.39
C GLU A 495 -12.80 -7.74 29.33
N LYS A 496 -13.53 -6.65 29.01
CA LYS A 496 -14.64 -6.20 29.86
C LYS A 496 -15.95 -6.96 29.56
N LEU A 497 -16.35 -7.02 28.28
CA LEU A 497 -17.60 -7.71 27.87
C LEU A 497 -17.39 -9.21 27.63
N ALA A 498 -16.17 -9.72 27.72
CA ALA A 498 -15.80 -11.14 27.58
C ALA A 498 -16.35 -11.81 26.31
N LEU A 499 -16.46 -11.05 25.20
CA LEU A 499 -16.91 -11.61 23.92
C LEU A 499 -15.91 -12.61 23.37
N PRO A 500 -16.34 -13.64 22.61
CA PRO A 500 -15.43 -14.64 22.06
C PRO A 500 -14.41 -13.98 21.11
N SER A 501 -13.11 -14.14 21.40
CA SER A 501 -12.04 -13.59 20.56
C SER A 501 -11.52 -14.62 19.58
N ALA A 502 -11.59 -14.34 18.29
CA ALA A 502 -11.13 -15.24 17.25
C ALA A 502 -9.60 -15.19 16.99
N LYS A 503 -8.93 -14.06 17.28
CA LYS A 503 -7.48 -13.90 17.06
C LYS A 503 -6.89 -12.83 17.98
N LYS A 504 -5.90 -13.22 18.78
CA LYS A 504 -4.98 -12.28 19.41
C LYS A 504 -3.85 -11.98 18.44
N THR A 505 -3.68 -10.70 18.06
CA THR A 505 -2.53 -10.26 17.27
C THR A 505 -1.35 -9.95 18.20
N LYS A 506 -0.14 -9.77 17.67
CA LYS A 506 1.03 -9.37 18.47
C LYS A 506 0.82 -8.06 19.24
N THR A 507 -0.12 -7.21 18.78
CA THR A 507 -0.41 -5.87 19.36
C THR A 507 -1.73 -5.81 20.15
N GLY A 508 -2.40 -6.95 20.37
CA GLY A 508 -3.67 -7.03 21.08
C GLY A 508 -4.76 -7.72 20.26
N TYR A 509 -6.02 -7.47 20.59
CA TYR A 509 -7.16 -8.06 19.89
C TYR A 509 -7.40 -7.37 18.55
N SER A 510 -7.69 -8.13 17.50
CA SER A 510 -8.16 -7.58 16.23
C SER A 510 -9.61 -7.09 16.39
N THR A 511 -9.90 -5.88 15.90
CA THR A 511 -11.24 -5.30 15.82
C THR A 511 -11.57 -4.88 14.39
N ASN A 512 -11.03 -5.61 13.38
CA ASN A 512 -11.34 -5.37 11.98
C ASN A 512 -12.80 -5.73 11.64
N ALA A 513 -13.24 -5.39 10.44
CA ALA A 513 -14.62 -5.61 9.99
C ALA A 513 -15.04 -7.09 10.12
N ASP A 514 -14.17 -8.04 9.69
CA ASP A 514 -14.47 -9.48 9.75
C ASP A 514 -14.71 -9.98 11.18
N VAL A 515 -13.93 -9.46 12.14
CA VAL A 515 -14.07 -9.81 13.57
C VAL A 515 -15.38 -9.24 14.12
N LEU A 516 -15.68 -7.95 13.83
CA LEU A 516 -16.94 -7.34 14.27
C LEU A 516 -18.14 -8.04 13.63
N GLU A 517 -18.07 -8.40 12.35
CA GLU A 517 -19.12 -9.15 11.65
C GLU A 517 -19.43 -10.49 12.33
N SER A 518 -18.37 -11.23 12.73
CA SER A 518 -18.54 -12.49 13.47
C SER A 518 -19.14 -12.34 14.85
N LEU A 519 -19.23 -11.13 15.38
CA LEU A 519 -19.76 -10.80 16.70
C LEU A 519 -21.11 -10.04 16.66
N MET A 520 -21.67 -9.79 15.47
CA MET A 520 -22.86 -8.94 15.27
C MET A 520 -24.05 -9.34 16.12
N ASP A 521 -24.25 -10.65 16.31
CA ASP A 521 -25.35 -11.27 17.08
C ASP A 521 -24.97 -11.64 18.52
N LYS A 522 -23.75 -11.32 18.97
CA LYS A 522 -23.27 -11.68 20.30
C LYS A 522 -23.49 -10.62 21.36
N HIS A 523 -23.56 -9.34 20.98
CA HIS A 523 -23.81 -8.23 21.92
C HIS A 523 -24.31 -6.98 21.21
N PRO A 524 -25.29 -6.24 21.76
CA PRO A 524 -25.86 -5.03 21.14
C PRO A 524 -24.86 -3.92 20.84
N ILE A 525 -23.73 -3.86 21.54
CA ILE A 525 -22.65 -2.88 21.30
C ILE A 525 -22.01 -3.05 19.92
N VAL A 526 -21.98 -4.27 19.35
CA VAL A 526 -21.22 -4.57 18.12
C VAL A 526 -21.84 -3.89 16.88
N PRO A 527 -23.17 -4.02 16.62
CA PRO A 527 -23.79 -3.25 15.53
C PRO A 527 -23.61 -1.74 15.70
N LEU A 528 -23.70 -1.21 16.94
CA LEU A 528 -23.48 0.22 17.21
C LEU A 528 -22.04 0.67 16.86
N ILE A 529 -21.04 -0.13 17.21
CA ILE A 529 -19.63 0.14 16.85
C ILE A 529 -19.45 0.12 15.33
N THR A 530 -20.08 -0.82 14.63
CA THR A 530 -20.00 -0.92 13.17
C THR A 530 -20.63 0.30 12.51
N GLU A 531 -21.81 0.74 12.99
CA GLU A 531 -22.48 1.94 12.51
C GLU A 531 -21.69 3.21 12.84
N TYR A 532 -21.18 3.36 14.05
CA TYR A 532 -20.33 4.49 14.45
C TYR A 532 -19.11 4.63 13.54
N ARG A 533 -18.41 3.53 13.25
CA ARG A 533 -17.26 3.53 12.35
C ARG A 533 -17.63 3.91 10.92
N ALA A 534 -18.77 3.45 10.44
CA ALA A 534 -19.28 3.82 9.11
C ALA A 534 -19.58 5.32 9.04
N LEU A 535 -20.24 5.89 10.04
CA LEU A 535 -20.54 7.32 10.15
C LEU A 535 -19.27 8.16 10.26
N THR A 536 -18.33 7.75 11.11
CA THR A 536 -17.06 8.47 11.28
C THR A 536 -16.22 8.45 9.99
N LYS A 537 -16.21 7.33 9.26
CA LYS A 537 -15.55 7.25 7.96
C LYS A 537 -16.24 8.17 6.94
N LEU A 538 -17.57 8.18 6.92
CA LEU A 538 -18.36 9.04 6.04
C LEU A 538 -18.03 10.52 6.31
N GLN A 539 -18.04 10.93 7.58
CA GLN A 539 -17.70 12.28 8.00
C GLN A 539 -16.30 12.70 7.63
N ASN A 540 -15.29 11.89 7.99
CA ASN A 540 -13.90 12.28 7.83
C ASN A 540 -13.43 12.19 6.37
N THR A 541 -13.79 11.12 5.66
CA THR A 541 -13.28 10.87 4.31
C THR A 541 -14.09 11.60 3.25
N TYR A 542 -15.43 11.59 3.36
CA TYR A 542 -16.27 12.12 2.30
C TYR A 542 -16.77 13.54 2.62
N VAL A 543 -17.35 13.80 3.80
CA VAL A 543 -17.79 15.16 4.10
C VAL A 543 -16.62 16.13 4.22
N THR A 544 -15.73 15.89 5.19
CA THR A 544 -14.60 16.79 5.46
C THR A 544 -13.57 16.75 4.32
N GLY A 545 -13.34 15.55 3.73
CA GLY A 545 -12.40 15.36 2.64
C GLY A 545 -12.79 16.09 1.36
N LEU A 546 -14.06 15.97 0.93
CA LEU A 546 -14.56 16.64 -0.27
C LEU A 546 -14.57 18.16 -0.12
N LEU A 547 -15.08 18.67 1.03
CA LEU A 547 -15.15 20.12 1.28
C LEU A 547 -13.78 20.82 1.26
N LYS A 548 -12.69 20.10 1.51
CA LYS A 548 -11.33 20.65 1.45
C LYS A 548 -10.80 20.87 0.04
N VAL A 549 -11.36 20.18 -0.94
CA VAL A 549 -10.88 20.13 -2.31
C VAL A 549 -11.86 20.74 -3.33
N VAL A 550 -12.92 21.37 -2.87
CA VAL A 550 -13.83 22.17 -3.72
C VAL A 550 -13.06 23.38 -4.23
N GLY A 551 -13.02 23.54 -5.53
CA GLY A 551 -12.40 24.70 -6.20
C GLY A 551 -13.22 25.99 -6.02
N GLU A 552 -12.64 27.12 -6.38
CA GLU A 552 -13.30 28.43 -6.38
C GLU A 552 -14.51 28.48 -7.31
N ASP A 553 -14.52 27.63 -8.34
CA ASP A 553 -15.63 27.45 -9.29
C ASP A 553 -16.76 26.56 -8.77
N GLY A 554 -16.67 26.07 -7.51
CA GLY A 554 -17.64 25.16 -6.90
C GLY A 554 -17.58 23.72 -7.42
N ARG A 555 -16.49 23.35 -8.10
CA ARG A 555 -16.30 22.00 -8.66
C ARG A 555 -15.16 21.24 -7.95
N ILE A 556 -15.17 19.95 -8.08
CA ILE A 556 -14.08 19.06 -7.63
C ILE A 556 -13.35 18.55 -8.87
N HIS A 557 -12.04 18.79 -8.92
CA HIS A 557 -11.14 18.36 -9.97
C HIS A 557 -10.32 17.17 -9.48
N SER A 558 -10.85 15.96 -9.66
CA SER A 558 -10.15 14.74 -9.27
C SER A 558 -9.09 14.39 -10.31
N THR A 559 -7.95 13.89 -9.85
CA THR A 559 -6.88 13.40 -10.73
C THR A 559 -7.16 11.94 -11.12
N PHE A 560 -7.23 11.65 -12.44
CA PHE A 560 -7.38 10.29 -12.96
C PHE A 560 -6.03 9.70 -13.35
N LYS A 561 -5.65 8.57 -12.75
CA LYS A 561 -4.35 7.94 -12.95
C LYS A 561 -4.48 6.69 -13.83
N GLN A 562 -3.74 6.66 -14.95
CA GLN A 562 -3.72 5.56 -15.90
C GLN A 562 -2.76 4.44 -15.51
N THR A 563 -1.70 4.74 -14.77
CA THR A 563 -0.54 3.88 -14.57
C THR A 563 -0.49 3.24 -13.18
N GLU A 564 -1.56 3.35 -12.37
CA GLU A 564 -1.52 2.92 -10.97
C GLU A 564 -2.04 1.50 -10.74
N THR A 565 -2.95 1.04 -11.60
CA THR A 565 -3.56 -0.28 -11.42
C THR A 565 -2.91 -1.35 -12.30
N ARG A 566 -2.72 -2.54 -11.77
CA ARG A 566 -2.15 -3.67 -12.50
C ARG A 566 -3.11 -4.30 -13.53
N THR A 567 -4.38 -3.94 -13.47
CA THR A 567 -5.44 -4.50 -14.34
C THR A 567 -5.76 -3.62 -15.53
N GLY A 568 -5.17 -2.44 -15.65
CA GLY A 568 -5.52 -1.46 -16.66
C GLY A 568 -6.69 -0.55 -16.28
N ARG A 569 -7.34 -0.74 -15.13
CA ARG A 569 -8.39 0.18 -14.64
C ARG A 569 -7.79 1.56 -14.35
N ILE A 570 -8.58 2.60 -14.54
CA ILE A 570 -8.26 3.96 -14.11
C ILE A 570 -8.50 4.02 -12.59
N SER A 571 -7.65 4.72 -11.86
CA SER A 571 -7.91 5.11 -10.46
C SER A 571 -8.08 6.61 -10.36
N SER A 572 -8.82 7.08 -9.37
CA SER A 572 -8.95 8.51 -9.07
C SER A 572 -8.31 8.85 -7.73
N ALA A 573 -7.73 10.04 -7.65
CA ALA A 573 -7.06 10.55 -6.46
C ALA A 573 -7.36 12.04 -6.27
N GLU A 574 -7.25 12.50 -5.04
CA GLU A 574 -7.31 13.91 -4.64
C GLU A 574 -8.55 14.69 -5.14
N PRO A 575 -9.78 14.18 -4.88
CA PRO A 575 -10.18 13.05 -4.05
C PRO A 575 -10.45 11.78 -4.87
N ASN A 576 -10.48 10.61 -4.22
CA ASN A 576 -10.94 9.38 -4.86
C ASN A 576 -12.48 9.34 -4.93
N ILE A 577 -13.04 9.80 -6.05
CA ILE A 577 -14.49 9.82 -6.28
C ILE A 577 -15.04 8.41 -6.58
N GLN A 578 -14.24 7.51 -7.13
CA GLN A 578 -14.65 6.14 -7.48
C GLN A 578 -14.98 5.28 -6.24
N ASN A 579 -14.57 5.71 -5.04
CA ASN A 579 -14.80 4.99 -3.79
C ASN A 579 -15.98 5.53 -2.97
N ILE A 580 -16.81 6.41 -3.52
CA ILE A 580 -18.02 6.90 -2.83
C ILE A 580 -18.96 5.71 -2.58
N PRO A 581 -19.39 5.49 -1.31
CA PRO A 581 -20.15 4.29 -0.97
C PRO A 581 -21.50 4.20 -1.68
N VAL A 582 -21.80 3.05 -2.27
CA VAL A 582 -23.11 2.79 -2.94
C VAL A 582 -23.97 1.77 -2.20
N ARG A 583 -23.34 0.94 -1.36
CA ARG A 583 -24.03 -0.20 -0.73
C ARG A 583 -24.87 0.18 0.49
N THR A 584 -24.54 1.27 1.15
CA THR A 584 -25.27 1.74 2.34
C THR A 584 -26.22 2.88 1.99
N PRO A 585 -27.41 2.99 2.61
CA PRO A 585 -28.34 4.10 2.36
C PRO A 585 -27.67 5.47 2.53
N LEU A 586 -26.95 5.68 3.64
CA LEU A 586 -26.22 6.93 3.91
C LEU A 586 -25.10 7.21 2.89
N GLY A 587 -24.45 6.16 2.38
CA GLY A 587 -23.44 6.31 1.35
C GLY A 587 -24.05 6.77 0.02
N ARG A 588 -25.23 6.26 -0.35
CA ARG A 588 -25.96 6.70 -1.55
C ARG A 588 -26.38 8.16 -1.46
N GLU A 589 -26.77 8.64 -0.28
CA GLU A 589 -27.12 10.05 -0.08
C GLU A 589 -25.97 11.01 -0.46
N MET A 590 -24.70 10.58 -0.34
CA MET A 590 -23.57 11.38 -0.79
C MET A 590 -23.62 11.72 -2.29
N ARG A 591 -24.21 10.88 -3.12
CA ARG A 591 -24.37 11.12 -4.56
C ARG A 591 -25.33 12.25 -4.88
N ARG A 592 -26.21 12.67 -3.95
CA ARG A 592 -27.11 13.81 -4.11
C ARG A 592 -26.36 15.14 -4.22
N PHE A 593 -25.17 15.18 -3.66
CA PHE A 593 -24.37 16.40 -3.61
C PHE A 593 -23.48 16.59 -4.84
N PHE A 594 -23.39 15.59 -5.72
CA PHE A 594 -22.77 15.69 -7.03
C PHE A 594 -23.86 16.09 -8.02
N THR A 595 -23.83 17.35 -8.43
CA THR A 595 -24.91 17.99 -9.18
C THR A 595 -24.45 18.41 -10.59
N ALA A 596 -25.38 18.56 -11.49
CA ALA A 596 -25.12 19.32 -12.69
C ALA A 596 -25.13 20.82 -12.40
N LYS A 597 -24.34 21.62 -13.15
CA LYS A 597 -24.42 23.08 -13.11
C LYS A 597 -25.82 23.59 -13.54
N ASP A 598 -26.14 24.83 -13.24
CA ASP A 598 -27.43 25.41 -13.58
C ASP A 598 -27.71 25.39 -15.09
N GLY A 599 -28.89 24.90 -15.48
CA GLY A 599 -29.30 24.73 -16.89
C GLY A 599 -28.74 23.46 -17.54
N TYR A 600 -28.13 22.57 -16.76
CA TYR A 600 -27.59 21.29 -17.22
C TYR A 600 -28.17 20.11 -16.43
N LEU A 601 -28.02 18.93 -16.99
CA LEU A 601 -28.37 17.64 -16.38
C LEU A 601 -27.18 16.69 -16.49
N LEU A 602 -27.12 15.74 -15.56
CA LEU A 602 -26.23 14.59 -15.65
C LEU A 602 -26.90 13.51 -16.48
N VAL A 603 -26.13 12.99 -17.41
CA VAL A 603 -26.49 11.83 -18.23
C VAL A 603 -25.52 10.73 -17.86
N ASP A 604 -26.04 9.69 -17.22
CA ASP A 604 -25.29 8.55 -16.72
C ASP A 604 -25.57 7.35 -17.60
N ALA A 605 -24.52 6.66 -17.99
CA ALA A 605 -24.59 5.47 -18.82
C ALA A 605 -23.71 4.36 -18.21
N ASP A 606 -24.35 3.27 -17.79
CA ASP A 606 -23.73 2.13 -17.12
C ASP A 606 -23.81 0.85 -17.95
N TYR A 607 -22.69 0.14 -18.06
CA TYR A 607 -22.66 -1.15 -18.72
C TYR A 607 -23.37 -2.22 -17.89
N SER A 608 -24.37 -2.83 -18.44
CA SER A 608 -25.04 -3.95 -17.80
C SER A 608 -24.14 -5.20 -17.83
N GLN A 609 -23.51 -5.51 -16.72
CA GLN A 609 -22.75 -6.76 -16.46
C GLN A 609 -21.59 -7.00 -17.44
N ILE A 610 -20.78 -5.97 -17.72
CA ILE A 610 -19.69 -6.03 -18.70
C ILE A 610 -18.75 -7.22 -18.50
N GLU A 611 -18.31 -7.50 -17.24
CA GLU A 611 -17.38 -8.59 -16.95
C GLU A 611 -17.95 -9.97 -17.29
N LEU A 612 -19.25 -10.20 -17.11
CA LEU A 612 -19.90 -11.46 -17.48
C LEU A 612 -20.08 -11.59 -18.99
N ARG A 613 -20.32 -10.48 -19.69
CA ARG A 613 -20.38 -10.46 -21.17
C ARG A 613 -19.01 -10.72 -21.79
N VAL A 614 -17.97 -10.14 -21.23
CA VAL A 614 -16.57 -10.44 -21.58
C VAL A 614 -16.27 -11.92 -21.32
N LEU A 615 -16.65 -12.45 -20.16
CA LEU A 615 -16.46 -13.87 -19.84
C LEU A 615 -17.20 -14.78 -20.85
N ALA A 616 -18.46 -14.47 -21.19
CA ALA A 616 -19.22 -15.22 -22.19
C ALA A 616 -18.54 -15.24 -23.56
N HIS A 617 -17.99 -14.08 -23.97
CA HIS A 617 -17.26 -13.95 -25.22
C HIS A 617 -15.96 -14.76 -25.24
N ILE A 618 -15.10 -14.56 -24.21
CA ILE A 618 -13.77 -15.17 -24.18
C ILE A 618 -13.84 -16.69 -23.93
N SER A 619 -14.75 -17.16 -23.05
CA SER A 619 -14.90 -18.59 -22.75
C SER A 619 -15.65 -19.34 -23.87
N GLY A 620 -16.41 -18.62 -24.68
CA GLY A 620 -17.28 -19.23 -25.69
C GLY A 620 -18.41 -20.09 -25.11
N ASP A 621 -18.75 -19.97 -23.83
CA ASP A 621 -19.76 -20.78 -23.15
C ASP A 621 -21.15 -20.57 -23.77
N GLU A 622 -21.72 -21.63 -24.36
CA GLU A 622 -22.95 -21.55 -25.13
C GLU A 622 -24.17 -21.19 -24.25
N ILE A 623 -24.22 -21.64 -23.00
CA ILE A 623 -25.34 -21.34 -22.11
C ILE A 623 -25.32 -19.85 -21.73
N MET A 624 -24.17 -19.35 -21.39
CA MET A 624 -24.02 -17.94 -21.01
C MET A 624 -24.25 -17.01 -22.22
N LYS A 625 -23.69 -17.36 -23.38
CA LYS A 625 -23.91 -16.62 -24.65
C LYS A 625 -25.39 -16.56 -25.01
N LYS A 626 -26.07 -17.71 -24.97
CA LYS A 626 -27.49 -17.79 -25.27
C LYS A 626 -28.33 -16.93 -24.32
N ALA A 627 -28.04 -16.95 -23.02
CA ALA A 627 -28.75 -16.11 -22.05
C ALA A 627 -28.67 -14.62 -22.42
N PHE A 628 -27.47 -14.13 -22.79
CA PHE A 628 -27.29 -12.73 -23.22
C PHE A 628 -27.95 -12.42 -24.60
N LEU A 629 -27.92 -13.35 -25.54
CA LEU A 629 -28.56 -13.19 -26.85
C LEU A 629 -30.10 -13.16 -26.75
N ASP A 630 -30.64 -13.99 -25.85
CA ASP A 630 -32.09 -14.07 -25.62
C ASP A 630 -32.59 -12.92 -24.68
N GLY A 631 -31.69 -12.07 -24.19
CA GLY A 631 -32.04 -10.96 -23.30
C GLY A 631 -32.53 -11.40 -21.91
N VAL A 632 -32.23 -12.63 -21.49
CA VAL A 632 -32.65 -13.18 -20.17
C VAL A 632 -31.64 -12.76 -19.10
N ASP A 633 -32.14 -12.42 -17.91
CA ASP A 633 -31.28 -12.08 -16.79
C ASP A 633 -30.35 -13.24 -16.40
N ILE A 634 -29.05 -13.06 -16.61
CA ILE A 634 -28.03 -14.10 -16.38
C ILE A 634 -28.03 -14.61 -14.94
N HIS A 635 -28.34 -13.76 -13.95
CA HIS A 635 -28.39 -14.19 -12.55
C HIS A 635 -29.57 -15.11 -12.27
N THR A 636 -30.70 -14.87 -12.95
CA THR A 636 -31.86 -15.76 -12.89
C THR A 636 -31.56 -17.10 -13.59
N VAL A 637 -30.92 -17.04 -14.76
CA VAL A 637 -30.49 -18.26 -15.46
C VAL A 637 -29.52 -19.07 -14.60
N THR A 638 -28.52 -18.40 -14.00
CA THR A 638 -27.57 -19.05 -13.11
C THR A 638 -28.27 -19.66 -11.88
N ALA A 639 -29.23 -18.94 -11.28
CA ALA A 639 -29.99 -19.45 -10.13
C ALA A 639 -30.74 -20.74 -10.51
N SER A 640 -31.42 -20.74 -11.64
CA SER A 640 -32.10 -21.91 -12.17
C SER A 640 -31.12 -23.09 -12.34
N GLN A 641 -29.95 -22.87 -12.95
CA GLN A 641 -28.99 -23.92 -13.24
C GLN A 641 -28.26 -24.44 -12.00
N VAL A 642 -27.82 -23.55 -11.10
CA VAL A 642 -27.02 -23.90 -9.93
C VAL A 642 -27.84 -24.51 -8.82
N PHE A 643 -29.06 -24.00 -8.60
CA PHE A 643 -29.99 -24.47 -7.57
C PHE A 643 -31.00 -25.48 -8.07
N ASN A 644 -30.93 -25.83 -9.37
CA ASN A 644 -31.79 -26.80 -10.03
C ASN A 644 -33.28 -26.49 -9.82
N GLN A 645 -33.68 -25.24 -10.13
CA GLN A 645 -35.07 -24.75 -10.06
C GLN A 645 -35.53 -24.26 -11.43
N PRO A 646 -36.81 -24.43 -11.80
CA PRO A 646 -37.37 -23.77 -12.98
C PRO A 646 -37.15 -22.24 -12.92
N LEU A 647 -37.01 -21.60 -14.11
CA LEU A 647 -36.76 -20.15 -14.18
C LEU A 647 -37.84 -19.33 -13.46
N GLU A 648 -39.10 -19.78 -13.58
CA GLU A 648 -40.26 -19.09 -13.01
C GLU A 648 -40.31 -19.21 -11.46
N TRP A 649 -39.54 -20.12 -10.88
CA TRP A 649 -39.48 -20.35 -9.43
C TRP A 649 -38.27 -19.72 -8.78
N VAL A 650 -37.46 -18.99 -9.55
CA VAL A 650 -36.29 -18.29 -9.01
C VAL A 650 -36.75 -17.08 -8.18
N THR A 651 -36.62 -17.18 -6.88
CA THR A 651 -36.92 -16.08 -5.96
C THR A 651 -35.84 -14.98 -6.00
N PRO A 652 -36.14 -13.74 -5.54
CA PRO A 652 -35.12 -12.68 -5.42
C PRO A 652 -33.92 -13.09 -4.56
N ASP A 653 -34.10 -13.91 -3.52
CA ASP A 653 -33.02 -14.44 -2.68
C ASP A 653 -32.12 -15.40 -3.47
N LEU A 654 -32.70 -16.34 -4.20
CA LEU A 654 -31.94 -17.24 -5.07
C LEU A 654 -31.18 -16.49 -6.15
N ARG A 655 -31.82 -15.48 -6.76
CA ARG A 655 -31.16 -14.60 -7.75
C ARG A 655 -29.99 -13.85 -7.13
N SER A 656 -30.14 -13.31 -5.92
CA SER A 656 -29.08 -12.62 -5.19
C SER A 656 -27.90 -13.53 -4.87
N LYS A 657 -28.17 -14.77 -4.42
CA LYS A 657 -27.13 -15.78 -4.19
C LYS A 657 -26.43 -16.17 -5.48
N ALA A 658 -27.16 -16.33 -6.58
CA ALA A 658 -26.58 -16.62 -7.89
C ALA A 658 -25.72 -15.44 -8.41
N LYS A 659 -26.12 -14.19 -8.13
CA LYS A 659 -25.30 -13.01 -8.41
C LYS A 659 -23.96 -13.11 -7.68
N ALA A 660 -23.94 -13.46 -6.41
CA ALA A 660 -22.71 -13.67 -5.66
C ALA A 660 -21.86 -14.84 -6.20
N VAL A 661 -22.50 -15.91 -6.67
CA VAL A 661 -21.79 -17.04 -7.32
C VAL A 661 -21.16 -16.59 -8.64
N ASN A 662 -21.90 -15.89 -9.52
CA ASN A 662 -21.40 -15.39 -10.80
C ASN A 662 -20.16 -14.50 -10.61
N PHE A 663 -20.25 -13.47 -9.76
CA PHE A 663 -19.12 -12.59 -9.49
C PHE A 663 -17.98 -13.33 -8.75
N GLY A 664 -18.34 -14.20 -7.81
CA GLY A 664 -17.36 -15.02 -7.10
C GLY A 664 -16.52 -15.87 -8.05
N ILE A 665 -17.13 -16.49 -9.04
CA ILE A 665 -16.41 -17.30 -10.05
C ILE A 665 -15.49 -16.43 -10.90
N VAL A 666 -15.97 -15.28 -11.38
CA VAL A 666 -15.14 -14.31 -12.14
C VAL A 666 -13.92 -13.90 -11.33
N TYR A 667 -14.08 -13.64 -10.02
CA TYR A 667 -12.98 -13.26 -9.13
C TYR A 667 -12.19 -14.45 -8.57
N GLY A 668 -12.52 -15.69 -8.94
CA GLY A 668 -11.84 -16.89 -8.47
C GLY A 668 -12.02 -17.15 -6.97
N ILE A 669 -13.21 -16.85 -6.44
CA ILE A 669 -13.54 -17.03 -5.02
C ILE A 669 -13.45 -18.50 -4.60
N GLY A 670 -12.92 -18.75 -3.41
CA GLY A 670 -12.95 -20.07 -2.79
C GLY A 670 -14.25 -20.33 -2.02
N ALA A 671 -14.58 -21.62 -1.80
CA ALA A 671 -15.79 -22.04 -1.09
C ALA A 671 -15.96 -21.40 0.29
N PHE A 672 -14.87 -21.14 1.02
CA PHE A 672 -14.89 -20.46 2.32
C PHE A 672 -15.39 -19.02 2.24
N SER A 673 -14.92 -18.25 1.28
CA SER A 673 -15.39 -16.85 1.11
C SER A 673 -16.82 -16.83 0.59
N LEU A 674 -17.13 -17.65 -0.43
CA LEU A 674 -18.50 -17.74 -0.95
C LEU A 674 -19.51 -18.14 0.13
N SER A 675 -19.15 -19.08 1.01
CA SER A 675 -20.04 -19.52 2.11
C SER A 675 -20.46 -18.36 3.03
N LYS A 676 -19.53 -17.43 3.29
CA LYS A 676 -19.81 -16.22 4.05
C LYS A 676 -20.71 -15.26 3.29
N ASP A 677 -20.40 -15.00 2.00
CA ASP A 677 -21.12 -14.03 1.17
C ASP A 677 -22.62 -14.38 0.99
N ILE A 678 -22.93 -15.68 0.92
CA ILE A 678 -24.30 -16.15 0.69
C ILE A 678 -24.94 -16.83 1.92
N GLY A 679 -24.26 -16.82 3.07
CA GLY A 679 -24.81 -17.33 4.34
C GLY A 679 -25.07 -18.83 4.37
N VAL A 680 -24.21 -19.67 3.72
CA VAL A 680 -24.35 -21.13 3.69
C VAL A 680 -23.13 -21.81 4.27
N SER A 681 -23.19 -23.13 4.52
CA SER A 681 -22.02 -23.90 4.95
C SER A 681 -20.97 -24.00 3.83
N VAL A 682 -19.69 -24.15 4.21
CA VAL A 682 -18.58 -24.32 3.26
C VAL A 682 -18.77 -25.51 2.30
N PRO A 683 -19.25 -26.69 2.75
CA PRO A 683 -19.57 -27.79 1.84
C PRO A 683 -20.64 -27.43 0.82
N LYS A 684 -21.68 -26.68 1.22
CA LYS A 684 -22.74 -26.23 0.32
C LYS A 684 -22.25 -25.20 -0.70
N ALA A 685 -21.42 -24.24 -0.28
CA ALA A 685 -20.75 -23.32 -1.20
C ALA A 685 -19.86 -24.04 -2.22
N SER A 686 -19.13 -25.07 -1.77
CA SER A 686 -18.32 -25.94 -2.65
C SER A 686 -19.17 -26.70 -3.67
N GLU A 687 -20.36 -27.16 -3.25
CA GLU A 687 -21.34 -27.80 -4.16
C GLU A 687 -21.82 -26.81 -5.22
N TYR A 688 -22.13 -25.59 -4.85
CA TYR A 688 -22.57 -24.53 -5.80
C TYR A 688 -21.50 -24.19 -6.82
N ILE A 689 -20.22 -24.03 -6.39
CA ILE A 689 -19.11 -23.81 -7.31
C ILE A 689 -18.99 -24.99 -8.30
N ARG A 690 -19.04 -26.20 -7.82
CA ARG A 690 -18.98 -27.40 -8.70
C ARG A 690 -20.16 -27.49 -9.65
N SER A 691 -21.38 -27.21 -9.18
CA SER A 691 -22.59 -27.18 -10.00
C SER A 691 -22.47 -26.14 -11.10
N TYR A 692 -22.02 -24.93 -10.76
CA TYR A 692 -21.76 -23.84 -11.71
C TYR A 692 -20.77 -24.28 -12.80
N LEU A 693 -19.58 -24.71 -12.42
CA LEU A 693 -18.54 -25.12 -13.37
C LEU A 693 -18.93 -26.35 -14.22
N SER A 694 -19.75 -27.24 -13.66
CA SER A 694 -20.30 -28.37 -14.41
C SER A 694 -21.34 -27.93 -15.47
N LYS A 695 -22.12 -26.89 -15.18
CA LYS A 695 -23.14 -26.36 -16.11
C LYS A 695 -22.52 -25.45 -17.16
N TYR A 696 -21.63 -24.56 -16.73
CA TYR A 696 -20.90 -23.66 -17.61
C TYR A 696 -19.53 -24.26 -17.95
N SER A 697 -19.55 -25.33 -18.74
CA SER A 697 -18.33 -26.10 -19.04
C SER A 697 -17.31 -25.32 -19.86
N GLY A 698 -17.75 -24.38 -20.71
CA GLY A 698 -16.89 -23.48 -21.46
C GLY A 698 -16.07 -22.57 -20.54
N ILE A 699 -16.71 -22.07 -19.47
CA ILE A 699 -16.04 -21.25 -18.46
C ILE A 699 -15.02 -22.08 -17.67
N ALA A 700 -15.40 -23.29 -17.26
CA ALA A 700 -14.48 -24.19 -16.55
C ALA A 700 -13.21 -24.46 -17.36
N HIS A 701 -13.39 -24.83 -18.63
CA HIS A 701 -12.30 -25.10 -19.56
C HIS A 701 -11.40 -23.87 -19.80
N TYR A 702 -12.00 -22.71 -20.03
CA TYR A 702 -11.27 -21.44 -20.17
C TYR A 702 -10.41 -21.13 -18.93
N MET A 703 -10.97 -21.28 -17.72
CA MET A 703 -10.24 -21.01 -16.48
C MET A 703 -9.05 -21.96 -16.28
N GLU A 704 -9.22 -23.25 -16.58
CA GLU A 704 -8.14 -24.24 -16.52
C GLU A 704 -7.03 -23.94 -17.51
N GLN A 705 -7.40 -23.65 -18.76
CA GLN A 705 -6.45 -23.30 -19.81
C GLN A 705 -5.69 -22.01 -19.49
N THR A 706 -6.38 -20.99 -18.97
CA THR A 706 -5.77 -19.71 -18.61
C THR A 706 -4.71 -19.89 -17.52
N VAL A 707 -5.01 -20.67 -16.48
CA VAL A 707 -4.04 -20.97 -15.42
C VAL A 707 -2.87 -21.79 -15.95
N ALA A 708 -3.12 -22.79 -16.78
CA ALA A 708 -2.08 -23.61 -17.40
C ALA A 708 -1.16 -22.78 -18.30
N LYS A 709 -1.73 -21.89 -19.14
CA LYS A 709 -0.99 -20.94 -19.97
C LYS A 709 -0.17 -19.99 -19.12
N ALA A 710 -0.78 -19.40 -18.07
CA ALA A 710 -0.10 -18.46 -17.17
C ALA A 710 1.07 -19.12 -16.41
N LYS A 711 0.96 -20.38 -16.01
CA LYS A 711 2.06 -21.12 -15.37
C LYS A 711 3.23 -21.39 -16.32
N ARG A 712 2.95 -21.59 -17.63
CA ARG A 712 3.97 -21.82 -18.64
C ARG A 712 4.63 -20.51 -19.08
N ASP A 713 3.84 -19.48 -19.34
CA ASP A 713 4.27 -18.24 -19.99
C ASP A 713 4.65 -17.15 -18.98
N GLY A 714 4.25 -17.29 -17.69
CA GLY A 714 4.52 -16.33 -16.62
C GLY A 714 3.61 -15.09 -16.60
N TYR A 715 2.68 -14.99 -17.55
CA TYR A 715 1.76 -13.84 -17.68
C TYR A 715 0.38 -14.26 -18.18
N VAL A 716 -0.56 -13.32 -18.07
CA VAL A 716 -1.87 -13.34 -18.75
C VAL A 716 -2.04 -12.06 -19.56
N GLU A 717 -2.96 -12.08 -20.51
CA GLU A 717 -3.24 -10.95 -21.40
C GLU A 717 -4.72 -10.70 -21.58
N THR A 718 -5.09 -9.42 -21.83
CA THR A 718 -6.44 -9.04 -22.20
C THR A 718 -6.70 -9.37 -23.68
N MET A 719 -7.94 -9.25 -24.11
CA MET A 719 -8.34 -9.41 -25.52
C MET A 719 -7.61 -8.43 -26.46
N PHE A 720 -7.13 -7.31 -25.95
CA PHE A 720 -6.41 -6.26 -26.69
C PHE A 720 -4.88 -6.39 -26.60
N GLY A 721 -4.34 -7.38 -25.86
CA GLY A 721 -2.90 -7.62 -25.77
C GLY A 721 -2.22 -6.90 -24.58
N ARG A 722 -3.00 -6.32 -23.64
CA ARG A 722 -2.42 -5.83 -22.38
C ARG A 722 -1.96 -7.01 -21.54
N ARG A 723 -0.69 -7.02 -21.12
CA ARG A 723 -0.10 -8.11 -20.32
C ARG A 723 0.00 -7.78 -18.87
N ARG A 724 -0.15 -8.83 -18.04
CA ARG A 724 0.17 -8.81 -16.62
C ARG A 724 1.01 -10.03 -16.25
N TYR A 725 2.19 -9.78 -15.72
CA TYR A 725 3.09 -10.82 -15.22
C TYR A 725 2.62 -11.29 -13.85
N ILE A 726 2.70 -12.62 -13.57
CA ILE A 726 2.20 -13.21 -12.32
C ILE A 726 3.32 -14.06 -11.71
N LYS A 727 4.23 -13.39 -11.01
CA LYS A 727 5.39 -14.00 -10.33
C LYS A 727 4.97 -14.99 -9.25
N GLU A 728 3.80 -14.78 -8.65
CA GLU A 728 3.23 -15.61 -7.59
C GLU A 728 2.97 -17.06 -8.04
N LEU A 729 2.76 -17.32 -9.31
CA LEU A 729 2.57 -18.67 -9.84
C LEU A 729 3.80 -19.58 -9.69
N ALA A 730 5.00 -18.99 -9.68
CA ALA A 730 6.27 -19.68 -9.46
C ALA A 730 6.66 -19.79 -7.97
N ALA A 731 5.88 -19.23 -7.05
CA ALA A 731 6.20 -19.20 -5.64
C ALA A 731 6.13 -20.61 -5.01
N LYS A 732 7.07 -20.93 -4.12
CA LYS A 732 7.05 -22.18 -3.33
C LYS A 732 5.91 -22.22 -2.30
N ASN A 733 5.39 -21.07 -1.88
CA ASN A 733 4.30 -20.95 -0.94
C ASN A 733 2.95 -21.21 -1.64
N LYS A 734 2.25 -22.28 -1.24
CA LYS A 734 0.95 -22.68 -1.80
C LYS A 734 -0.12 -21.58 -1.72
N ASN A 735 -0.11 -20.73 -0.69
CA ASN A 735 -1.08 -19.64 -0.57
C ASN A 735 -0.81 -18.53 -1.59
N LEU A 736 0.46 -18.20 -1.83
CA LEU A 736 0.86 -17.26 -2.88
C LEU A 736 0.56 -17.83 -4.26
N GLN A 737 0.82 -19.13 -4.49
CA GLN A 737 0.50 -19.78 -5.75
C GLN A 737 -1.02 -19.76 -6.01
N ALA A 738 -1.85 -20.09 -5.00
CA ALA A 738 -3.30 -20.01 -5.11
C ALA A 738 -3.80 -18.57 -5.34
N PHE A 739 -3.12 -17.58 -4.77
CA PHE A 739 -3.39 -16.17 -5.07
C PHE A 739 -3.06 -15.86 -6.53
N GLY A 740 -1.89 -16.30 -7.04
CA GLY A 740 -1.50 -16.15 -8.45
C GLY A 740 -2.50 -16.78 -9.41
N GLU A 741 -3.05 -17.96 -9.09
CA GLU A 741 -4.08 -18.61 -9.90
C GLU A 741 -5.39 -17.81 -9.96
N ARG A 742 -5.79 -17.17 -8.85
CA ARG A 742 -6.96 -16.26 -8.84
C ARG A 742 -6.70 -15.03 -9.71
N VAL A 743 -5.52 -14.44 -9.59
CA VAL A 743 -5.11 -13.31 -10.42
C VAL A 743 -5.11 -13.68 -11.90
N ALA A 744 -4.61 -14.87 -12.25
CA ALA A 744 -4.59 -15.36 -13.64
C ALA A 744 -5.99 -15.48 -14.23
N LYS A 745 -6.97 -15.99 -13.48
CA LYS A 745 -8.36 -16.14 -13.91
C LYS A 745 -9.06 -14.79 -14.10
N ASN A 746 -8.85 -13.86 -13.17
CA ASN A 746 -9.55 -12.59 -13.13
C ASN A 746 -8.99 -11.54 -14.10
N THR A 747 -7.67 -11.44 -14.24
CA THR A 747 -7.05 -10.35 -15.00
C THR A 747 -7.48 -10.24 -16.46
N PRO A 748 -7.62 -11.32 -17.27
CA PRO A 748 -8.07 -11.20 -18.65
C PRO A 748 -9.48 -10.64 -18.77
N ILE A 749 -10.36 -10.98 -17.84
CA ILE A 749 -11.76 -10.52 -17.84
C ILE A 749 -11.83 -9.06 -17.42
N GLN A 750 -11.29 -8.75 -16.24
CA GLN A 750 -11.32 -7.40 -15.66
C GLN A 750 -10.52 -6.39 -16.49
N GLY A 751 -9.35 -6.81 -16.99
CA GLY A 751 -8.54 -5.97 -17.86
C GLY A 751 -9.18 -5.70 -19.21
N THR A 752 -9.84 -6.70 -19.83
CA THR A 752 -10.59 -6.50 -21.06
C THR A 752 -11.78 -5.56 -20.86
N ALA A 753 -12.51 -5.69 -19.75
CA ALA A 753 -13.58 -4.75 -19.40
C ALA A 753 -13.04 -3.32 -19.23
N ALA A 754 -11.89 -3.16 -18.59
CA ALA A 754 -11.23 -1.85 -18.44
C ALA A 754 -10.81 -1.26 -19.79
N ASP A 755 -10.26 -2.07 -20.70
CA ASP A 755 -9.90 -1.63 -22.04
C ASP A 755 -11.14 -1.21 -22.85
N ILE A 756 -12.26 -1.95 -22.74
CA ILE A 756 -13.53 -1.59 -23.39
C ILE A 756 -14.04 -0.24 -22.89
N ILE A 757 -14.02 0.01 -21.58
CA ILE A 757 -14.44 1.29 -20.99
C ILE A 757 -13.57 2.43 -21.51
N LYS A 758 -12.26 2.23 -21.58
CA LYS A 758 -11.31 3.22 -22.13
C LYS A 758 -11.62 3.56 -23.60
N ILE A 759 -11.89 2.53 -24.41
CA ILE A 759 -12.30 2.71 -25.82
C ILE A 759 -13.62 3.47 -25.88
N ALA A 760 -14.59 3.13 -25.05
CA ALA A 760 -15.87 3.85 -24.97
C ALA A 760 -15.68 5.32 -24.60
N MET A 761 -14.84 5.63 -23.60
CA MET A 761 -14.50 7.01 -23.20
C MET A 761 -13.93 7.81 -24.37
N ILE A 762 -13.02 7.24 -25.12
CA ILE A 762 -12.39 7.89 -26.29
C ILE A 762 -13.45 8.15 -27.37
N LYS A 763 -14.30 7.17 -27.68
CA LYS A 763 -15.37 7.32 -28.69
C LYS A 763 -16.41 8.35 -28.28
N VAL A 764 -16.88 8.29 -27.02
CA VAL A 764 -17.84 9.24 -26.47
C VAL A 764 -17.26 10.67 -26.51
N TYR A 765 -16.02 10.84 -26.05
CA TYR A 765 -15.37 12.15 -26.07
C TYR A 765 -15.28 12.73 -27.49
N ASN A 766 -14.76 11.98 -28.46
CA ASN A 766 -14.63 12.41 -29.84
C ASN A 766 -16.00 12.73 -30.45
N ARG A 767 -17.00 11.88 -30.20
CA ARG A 767 -18.36 12.08 -30.73
C ARG A 767 -19.06 13.29 -30.14
N LEU A 768 -18.83 13.59 -28.84
CA LEU A 768 -19.35 14.82 -28.21
C LEU A 768 -18.73 16.06 -28.87
N GLU A 769 -17.42 16.08 -29.08
CA GLU A 769 -16.71 17.19 -29.77
C GLU A 769 -17.22 17.37 -31.21
N GLU A 770 -17.33 16.28 -31.98
CA GLU A 770 -17.83 16.32 -33.38
C GLU A 770 -19.28 16.75 -33.49
N SER A 771 -20.09 16.44 -32.49
CA SER A 771 -21.54 16.73 -32.51
C SER A 771 -21.85 18.20 -32.29
N GLY A 772 -20.93 18.98 -31.71
CA GLY A 772 -21.15 20.36 -31.32
C GLY A 772 -22.22 20.54 -30.23
N LEU A 773 -22.62 19.47 -29.53
CA LEU A 773 -23.55 19.55 -28.41
C LEU A 773 -22.83 20.16 -27.19
N ASP A 774 -23.57 20.97 -26.46
CA ASP A 774 -23.06 21.58 -25.22
C ASP A 774 -23.12 20.52 -24.09
N ALA A 775 -22.13 19.62 -24.12
CA ALA A 775 -22.02 18.48 -23.22
C ALA A 775 -20.55 18.09 -23.02
N ARG A 776 -20.20 17.63 -21.82
CA ARG A 776 -18.83 17.25 -21.44
C ARG A 776 -18.82 15.96 -20.63
N LEU A 777 -17.92 15.04 -20.98
CA LEU A 777 -17.62 13.87 -20.16
C LEU A 777 -16.88 14.33 -18.89
N ILE A 778 -17.44 14.04 -17.71
CA ILE A 778 -16.92 14.57 -16.43
C ILE A 778 -16.44 13.48 -15.48
N LEU A 779 -17.05 12.28 -15.50
CA LEU A 779 -16.68 11.19 -14.61
C LEU A 779 -16.67 9.84 -15.31
N GLN A 780 -15.79 8.98 -14.83
CA GLN A 780 -15.81 7.54 -15.04
C GLN A 780 -15.73 6.86 -13.68
N VAL A 781 -16.69 6.01 -13.34
CA VAL A 781 -16.75 5.28 -12.08
C VAL A 781 -17.10 3.83 -12.34
N HIS A 782 -16.18 2.90 -12.06
CA HIS A 782 -16.32 1.47 -12.37
C HIS A 782 -16.62 1.22 -13.87
N ASP A 783 -17.85 0.90 -14.23
CA ASP A 783 -18.36 0.61 -15.57
C ASP A 783 -19.36 1.67 -16.08
N GLU A 784 -19.48 2.81 -15.37
CA GLU A 784 -20.33 3.93 -15.74
C GLU A 784 -19.55 5.14 -16.27
N LEU A 785 -20.15 5.88 -17.21
CA LEU A 785 -19.71 7.14 -17.73
C LEU A 785 -20.76 8.22 -17.46
N ILE A 786 -20.35 9.37 -16.93
CA ILE A 786 -21.23 10.47 -16.61
C ILE A 786 -20.85 11.69 -17.45
N VAL A 787 -21.84 12.22 -18.19
CA VAL A 787 -21.73 13.41 -19.02
C VAL A 787 -22.62 14.51 -18.42
N GLU A 788 -22.07 15.70 -18.25
CA GLU A 788 -22.83 16.90 -17.95
C GLU A 788 -23.31 17.51 -19.28
N ALA A 789 -24.59 17.61 -19.51
CA ALA A 789 -25.18 18.06 -20.76
C ALA A 789 -26.23 19.15 -20.52
N LYS A 790 -26.29 20.15 -21.39
CA LYS A 790 -27.33 21.17 -21.34
C LYS A 790 -28.72 20.55 -21.48
N GLU A 791 -29.70 21.02 -20.72
CA GLU A 791 -31.04 20.43 -20.62
C GLU A 791 -31.69 20.18 -21.99
N ASP A 792 -31.50 21.09 -22.95
CA ASP A 792 -32.11 21.02 -24.27
C ASP A 792 -31.52 19.91 -25.17
N CYS A 793 -30.29 19.47 -24.87
CA CYS A 793 -29.61 18.40 -25.63
C CYS A 793 -29.42 17.09 -24.85
N ALA A 794 -29.74 17.04 -23.55
CA ALA A 794 -29.50 15.86 -22.68
C ALA A 794 -30.06 14.55 -23.25
N LYS A 795 -31.27 14.54 -23.87
CA LYS A 795 -31.82 13.35 -24.51
C LYS A 795 -31.02 12.89 -25.73
N LYS A 796 -30.45 13.82 -26.50
CA LYS A 796 -29.60 13.49 -27.65
C LYS A 796 -28.26 12.91 -27.16
N VAL A 797 -27.72 13.48 -26.10
CA VAL A 797 -26.52 12.99 -25.44
C VAL A 797 -26.72 11.58 -24.88
N ALA A 798 -27.88 11.31 -24.28
CA ALA A 798 -28.23 9.96 -23.79
C ALA A 798 -28.22 8.91 -24.91
N LEU A 799 -28.77 9.23 -26.08
CA LEU A 799 -28.75 8.35 -27.24
C LEU A 799 -27.33 8.15 -27.78
N LEU A 800 -26.53 9.24 -27.83
CA LEU A 800 -25.13 9.19 -28.25
C LEU A 800 -24.30 8.31 -27.32
N LEU A 801 -24.42 8.51 -26.00
CA LEU A 801 -23.70 7.68 -25.02
C LEU A 801 -24.04 6.21 -25.21
N LYS A 802 -25.33 5.89 -25.29
CA LYS A 802 -25.78 4.51 -25.51
C LYS A 802 -25.19 3.91 -26.76
N GLU A 803 -25.28 4.62 -27.89
CA GLU A 803 -24.77 4.16 -29.18
C GLU A 803 -23.25 3.92 -29.13
N GLU A 804 -22.45 4.89 -28.63
CA GLU A 804 -20.99 4.78 -28.63
C GLU A 804 -20.49 3.72 -27.65
N MET A 805 -21.13 3.58 -26.48
CA MET A 805 -20.77 2.57 -25.50
C MET A 805 -21.16 1.16 -25.98
N GLU A 806 -22.37 0.95 -26.48
CA GLU A 806 -22.82 -0.36 -26.98
C GLU A 806 -21.99 -0.81 -28.19
N ASN A 807 -21.49 0.12 -29.00
CA ASN A 807 -20.66 -0.13 -30.18
C ASN A 807 -19.16 0.11 -29.93
N ALA A 808 -18.74 0.23 -28.67
CA ALA A 808 -17.34 0.45 -28.35
C ALA A 808 -16.46 -0.69 -28.90
N VAL A 809 -16.91 -1.93 -28.73
CA VAL A 809 -16.23 -3.14 -29.19
C VAL A 809 -17.25 -4.18 -29.64
N LYS A 810 -16.91 -4.96 -30.65
CA LYS A 810 -17.77 -6.03 -31.15
C LYS A 810 -17.46 -7.36 -30.42
N LEU A 811 -18.39 -7.81 -29.57
CA LEU A 811 -18.34 -9.12 -28.92
C LEU A 811 -19.31 -10.12 -29.59
N THR A 812 -19.21 -11.38 -29.18
CA THR A 812 -20.18 -12.44 -29.62
C THR A 812 -21.53 -12.34 -28.92
N VAL A 813 -21.62 -11.47 -27.90
CA VAL A 813 -22.86 -11.14 -27.18
C VAL A 813 -23.07 -9.63 -27.25
N PRO A 814 -24.32 -9.13 -27.24
CA PRO A 814 -24.57 -7.70 -27.27
C PRO A 814 -24.01 -7.01 -26.02
N MET A 815 -23.45 -5.83 -26.20
CA MET A 815 -23.14 -4.91 -25.08
C MET A 815 -24.37 -4.06 -24.86
N THR A 816 -24.93 -4.07 -23.65
CA THR A 816 -26.11 -3.26 -23.30
C THR A 816 -25.74 -2.24 -22.27
N VAL A 817 -26.28 -1.04 -22.46
CA VAL A 817 -26.03 0.13 -21.60
C VAL A 817 -27.36 0.68 -21.11
N ASP A 818 -27.45 0.83 -19.79
CA ASP A 818 -28.58 1.50 -19.14
C ASP A 818 -28.25 2.98 -19.03
N VAL A 819 -29.17 3.85 -19.51
CA VAL A 819 -28.94 5.30 -19.52
C VAL A 819 -30.04 6.02 -18.76
N ASN A 820 -29.64 6.85 -17.82
CA ASN A 820 -30.52 7.66 -17.00
C ASN A 820 -30.12 9.15 -17.05
N ILE A 821 -31.09 10.02 -16.80
CA ILE A 821 -30.90 11.47 -16.79
C ILE A 821 -31.42 12.02 -15.46
N GLY A 822 -30.63 12.81 -14.79
CA GLY A 822 -30.99 13.38 -13.51
C GLY A 822 -30.31 14.73 -13.25
N LYS A 823 -30.74 15.44 -12.22
CA LYS A 823 -30.11 16.66 -11.77
C LYS A 823 -28.90 16.40 -10.89
N THR A 824 -28.93 15.30 -10.18
CA THR A 824 -27.84 14.83 -9.31
C THR A 824 -27.42 13.41 -9.71
N TRP A 825 -26.24 13.02 -9.32
CA TRP A 825 -25.76 11.64 -9.53
C TRP A 825 -26.63 10.60 -8.82
N TYR A 826 -27.31 10.99 -7.72
CA TYR A 826 -28.29 10.13 -7.05
C TYR A 826 -29.54 9.86 -7.91
N ASP A 827 -30.01 10.85 -8.66
CA ASP A 827 -31.22 10.75 -9.48
C ASP A 827 -31.02 9.91 -10.73
N THR A 828 -29.77 9.60 -11.08
CA THR A 828 -29.40 8.76 -12.23
C THR A 828 -29.29 7.26 -11.87
N HIS A 829 -29.55 6.87 -10.62
CA HIS A 829 -29.46 5.47 -10.14
C HIS A 829 -30.77 4.91 -9.54
#